data_242c7877cc2e3c5b352d27fba2e4cf61
#
_entry.id   242c7877cc2e3c5b352d27fba2e4cf61
#
_cell.length_a   1.000
_cell.length_b   1.000
_cell.length_c   1.000
_cell.angle_alpha   90.00
_cell.angle_beta   90.00
_cell.angle_gamma   90.00
#
_symmetry.space_group_name_H-M   'P 1'
#
loop_
_entity.id
_entity.type
_entity.pdbx_description
1 polymer ?
#
loop_
_entity_poly.entity_id
_entity_poly.type
_entity_poly.pdbx_seq_one_letter_code
_entity_poly.pdbx_strand_id
1 'polypeptide(L)'
;MPATPQQINAAKLIQDAAAQDLNPTVRLVAGPGTGKSFVIEGRVHYLLANRNIPANNIIAISFTRAAAKDLKERIYSYCSNNGQANVTNVRVSTLHALALYILRRTGNLNLFPTEPTIMDDWELSTIFDAEYGHIAHLNATRCGEIRRDHEAFWSTGNYNPPNLPPLNNPVTQQDRNSFQGYYAPRTQVYSCVLPGEIVRTCVNQINAGLVDPVAELGVEHLIVDEVQDLNPCDFDFINALAQRGVNVFISGDDDQSVYSFRFAFPQGIQTFNITYPNSTNHVLNDCFRCTTSILNAAQSVIAANPAPNRIPKNLTSIYNNSAPVNNGFLQTNIFNDSRQEANYIANSCQSLINGGVPANSIMILTSNKRAQLSTITNALDALNISYDANLRDDFRDSNHGRFLVSIFRILDNPNDYIAHRIILGTPNGIGISTCTSITNKVIANNINFRSIFYNALPNGVFAGREVRAIDKVKASIAVFQGWNLTETINQRTNDIDTILLANFTQNEVADWRNLIATLPTDMTLDELKDYLQTDSQETKDNIIDGVYQRINQANPNPNPVPDKVKIMSFHSCKGLSAKVVFIPGLEETIFPNQIAQQVPGLILENARLLYVAITRAKAACIISWSRYRNMFGNRIQMRPSRFCGNLGTPFSQQNNICISAVEQQTILDSIRDL
;
A
#
# COMPACT_ATOMS: atom_id res chain seq x y z
N MET A 1 7.42 -2.02 -32.79
CA MET A 1 7.00 -3.40 -33.13
C MET A 1 6.87 -4.19 -31.84
N PRO A 2 5.90 -5.05 -31.72
CA PRO A 2 5.80 -5.95 -30.59
C PRO A 2 7.08 -6.80 -30.47
N ALA A 3 7.35 -7.30 -29.26
CA ALA A 3 8.49 -8.18 -29.02
C ALA A 3 8.46 -9.40 -29.95
N THR A 4 9.61 -9.75 -30.48
CA THR A 4 9.69 -10.95 -31.33
C THR A 4 9.56 -12.23 -30.50
N PRO A 5 9.03 -13.32 -31.05
CA PRO A 5 8.99 -14.61 -30.34
C PRO A 5 10.35 -15.07 -29.84
N GLN A 6 11.44 -14.74 -30.54
CA GLN A 6 12.79 -15.08 -30.13
C GLN A 6 13.23 -14.31 -28.88
N GLN A 7 12.91 -13.01 -28.79
CA GLN A 7 13.19 -12.21 -27.59
C GLN A 7 12.39 -12.69 -26.38
N ILE A 8 11.09 -12.97 -26.57
CA ILE A 8 10.22 -13.54 -25.54
C ILE A 8 10.78 -14.87 -25.05
N ASN A 9 11.17 -15.76 -25.95
CA ASN A 9 11.73 -17.07 -25.59
C ASN A 9 13.08 -16.94 -24.84
N ALA A 10 13.95 -16.02 -25.25
CA ALA A 10 15.23 -15.80 -24.56
C ALA A 10 15.01 -15.29 -23.13
N ALA A 11 14.14 -14.32 -22.95
CA ALA A 11 13.79 -13.82 -21.62
C ALA A 11 13.13 -14.92 -20.74
N LYS A 12 12.25 -15.73 -21.35
CA LYS A 12 11.61 -16.85 -20.65
C LYS A 12 12.62 -17.88 -20.19
N LEU A 13 13.63 -18.22 -20.95
CA LEU A 13 14.69 -19.15 -20.53
C LEU A 13 15.41 -18.68 -19.25
N ILE A 14 15.66 -17.37 -19.12
CA ILE A 14 16.28 -16.80 -17.92
C ILE A 14 15.31 -16.87 -16.72
N GLN A 15 14.03 -16.57 -16.97
CA GLN A 15 12.97 -16.66 -15.97
C GLN A 15 12.78 -18.11 -15.48
N ASP A 16 12.75 -19.08 -16.39
CA ASP A 16 12.62 -20.50 -16.07
C ASP A 16 13.84 -21.01 -15.30
N ALA A 17 15.06 -20.60 -15.69
CA ALA A 17 16.28 -20.95 -14.96
C ALA A 17 16.24 -20.45 -13.50
N ALA A 18 15.76 -19.23 -13.26
CA ALA A 18 15.60 -18.69 -11.92
C ALA A 18 14.49 -19.42 -11.12
N ALA A 19 13.37 -19.75 -11.77
CA ALA A 19 12.26 -20.47 -11.16
C ALA A 19 12.65 -21.90 -10.74
N GLN A 20 13.53 -22.58 -11.49
CA GLN A 20 13.93 -23.95 -11.30
C GLN A 20 15.21 -24.14 -10.47
N ASP A 21 15.84 -23.05 -10.04
CA ASP A 21 17.08 -23.10 -9.24
C ASP A 21 16.81 -23.73 -7.86
N LEU A 22 17.54 -24.80 -7.56
CA LEU A 22 17.40 -25.57 -6.33
C LEU A 22 18.45 -25.25 -5.28
N ASN A 23 19.26 -24.20 -5.49
CA ASN A 23 20.16 -23.75 -4.44
C ASN A 23 19.35 -23.43 -3.17
N PRO A 24 19.82 -23.81 -1.97
CA PRO A 24 19.13 -23.50 -0.72
C PRO A 24 18.86 -22.00 -0.50
N THR A 25 19.68 -21.14 -1.08
CA THR A 25 19.51 -19.68 -0.99
C THR A 25 19.63 -19.05 -2.38
N VAL A 26 18.53 -18.49 -2.88
CA VAL A 26 18.46 -17.89 -4.22
C VAL A 26 18.01 -16.44 -4.10
N ARG A 27 18.73 -15.54 -4.79
CA ARG A 27 18.35 -14.13 -4.96
C ARG A 27 17.95 -13.85 -6.40
N LEU A 28 16.74 -13.35 -6.60
CA LEU A 28 16.25 -12.82 -7.86
C LEU A 28 16.20 -11.30 -7.81
N VAL A 29 16.99 -10.62 -8.63
CA VAL A 29 16.93 -9.17 -8.84
C VAL A 29 16.15 -8.91 -10.11
N ALA A 30 15.04 -8.20 -10.00
CA ALA A 30 14.07 -8.06 -11.08
C ALA A 30 13.55 -6.61 -11.16
N GLY A 31 14.00 -5.87 -12.16
CA GLY A 31 13.53 -4.50 -12.43
C GLY A 31 12.04 -4.43 -12.80
N PRO A 32 11.51 -3.21 -13.04
CA PRO A 32 10.09 -3.02 -13.34
C PRO A 32 9.73 -3.72 -14.64
N GLY A 33 8.65 -4.53 -14.60
CA GLY A 33 8.13 -5.21 -15.79
C GLY A 33 9.01 -6.33 -16.36
N THR A 34 9.97 -6.87 -15.60
CA THR A 34 10.85 -7.96 -16.08
C THR A 34 10.29 -9.37 -15.83
N GLY A 35 9.07 -9.50 -15.31
CA GLY A 35 8.43 -10.79 -15.11
C GLY A 35 8.72 -11.46 -13.77
N LYS A 36 9.07 -10.70 -12.73
CA LYS A 36 9.29 -11.18 -11.36
C LYS A 36 8.18 -12.13 -10.88
N SER A 37 6.92 -11.71 -11.00
CA SER A 37 5.76 -12.51 -10.58
C SER A 37 5.67 -13.83 -11.34
N PHE A 38 5.94 -13.83 -12.64
CA PHE A 38 5.96 -15.04 -13.46
C PHE A 38 7.00 -16.05 -12.96
N VAL A 39 8.18 -15.58 -12.53
CA VAL A 39 9.22 -16.46 -11.92
C VAL A 39 8.72 -17.06 -10.61
N ILE A 40 8.04 -16.29 -9.76
CA ILE A 40 7.50 -16.81 -8.49
C ILE A 40 6.43 -17.87 -8.74
N GLU A 41 5.48 -17.61 -9.65
CA GLU A 41 4.44 -18.53 -10.04
C GLU A 41 5.03 -19.81 -10.62
N GLY A 42 6.01 -19.69 -11.55
CA GLY A 42 6.76 -20.78 -12.13
C GLY A 42 7.53 -21.60 -11.10
N ARG A 43 8.12 -20.95 -10.09
CA ARG A 43 8.84 -21.62 -9.00
C ARG A 43 7.90 -22.48 -8.16
N VAL A 44 6.76 -21.92 -7.72
CA VAL A 44 5.77 -22.69 -6.95
C VAL A 44 5.29 -23.91 -7.78
N HIS A 45 4.95 -23.69 -9.05
CA HIS A 45 4.56 -24.78 -9.94
C HIS A 45 5.65 -25.84 -10.07
N TYR A 46 6.91 -25.43 -10.28
CA TYR A 46 8.05 -26.37 -10.40
C TYR A 46 8.26 -27.20 -9.13
N LEU A 47 8.17 -26.58 -7.94
CA LEU A 47 8.27 -27.29 -6.67
C LEU A 47 7.15 -28.32 -6.50
N LEU A 48 5.92 -27.99 -6.88
CA LEU A 48 4.77 -28.90 -6.80
C LEU A 48 4.84 -30.02 -7.85
N ALA A 49 5.04 -29.67 -9.11
CA ALA A 49 4.91 -30.59 -10.26
C ALA A 49 6.14 -31.45 -10.49
N ASN A 50 7.33 -30.88 -10.38
CA ASN A 50 8.59 -31.54 -10.75
C ASN A 50 9.38 -32.08 -9.56
N ARG A 51 9.20 -31.42 -8.38
CA ARG A 51 9.91 -31.83 -7.17
C ARG A 51 9.02 -32.58 -6.19
N ASN A 52 7.69 -32.61 -6.45
CA ASN A 52 6.70 -33.25 -5.59
C ASN A 52 6.75 -32.76 -4.13
N ILE A 53 7.13 -31.49 -3.91
CA ILE A 53 7.12 -30.88 -2.59
C ILE A 53 5.66 -30.74 -2.13
N PRO A 54 5.31 -31.19 -0.93
CA PRO A 54 3.95 -30.98 -0.40
C PRO A 54 3.58 -29.50 -0.37
N ALA A 55 2.41 -29.15 -0.84
CA ALA A 55 1.98 -27.75 -0.95
C ALA A 55 2.01 -27.03 0.40
N ASN A 56 1.70 -27.70 1.51
CA ASN A 56 1.77 -27.18 2.87
C ASN A 56 3.19 -26.78 3.31
N ASN A 57 4.22 -27.33 2.67
CA ASN A 57 5.62 -27.07 2.99
C ASN A 57 6.19 -25.87 2.20
N ILE A 58 5.35 -25.25 1.37
CA ILE A 58 5.71 -24.05 0.59
C ILE A 58 4.99 -22.84 1.19
N ILE A 59 5.77 -21.82 1.54
CA ILE A 59 5.26 -20.53 2.01
C ILE A 59 5.74 -19.42 1.07
N ALA A 60 4.81 -18.60 0.58
CA ALA A 60 5.12 -17.38 -0.14
C ALA A 60 4.71 -16.15 0.70
N ILE A 61 5.60 -15.16 0.78
CA ILE A 61 5.39 -13.93 1.56
C ILE A 61 5.41 -12.74 0.62
N SER A 62 4.51 -11.79 0.86
CA SER A 62 4.59 -10.45 0.31
C SER A 62 4.46 -9.39 1.40
N PHE A 63 4.87 -8.15 1.09
CA PHE A 63 5.01 -7.07 2.08
C PHE A 63 3.68 -6.60 2.68
N THR A 64 2.62 -6.46 1.87
CA THR A 64 1.30 -6.01 2.32
C THR A 64 0.24 -7.10 2.20
N ARG A 65 -0.87 -6.98 2.95
CA ARG A 65 -2.01 -7.90 2.84
C ARG A 65 -2.57 -7.95 1.42
N ALA A 66 -2.70 -6.79 0.78
CA ALA A 66 -3.19 -6.69 -0.59
C ALA A 66 -2.25 -7.38 -1.59
N ALA A 67 -0.93 -7.11 -1.50
CA ALA A 67 0.05 -7.78 -2.34
C ALA A 67 0.12 -9.30 -2.09
N ALA A 68 -0.09 -9.74 -0.85
CA ALA A 68 -0.15 -11.17 -0.53
C ALA A 68 -1.42 -11.83 -1.12
N LYS A 69 -2.57 -11.13 -1.11
CA LYS A 69 -3.81 -11.60 -1.72
C LYS A 69 -3.64 -11.75 -3.24
N ASP A 70 -3.13 -10.71 -3.91
CA ASP A 70 -2.86 -10.73 -5.34
C ASP A 70 -1.84 -11.82 -5.72
N LEU A 71 -0.74 -11.94 -4.99
CA LEU A 71 0.24 -13.01 -5.19
C LEU A 71 -0.40 -14.40 -5.05
N LYS A 72 -1.29 -14.58 -4.06
CA LYS A 72 -2.04 -15.81 -3.84
C LYS A 72 -2.93 -16.15 -5.05
N GLU A 73 -3.72 -15.21 -5.52
CA GLU A 73 -4.63 -15.39 -6.66
C GLU A 73 -3.84 -15.76 -7.91
N ARG A 74 -2.72 -15.10 -8.18
CA ARG A 74 -1.85 -15.41 -9.33
C ARG A 74 -1.22 -16.79 -9.24
N ILE A 75 -0.62 -17.15 -8.09
CA ILE A 75 -0.03 -18.47 -7.86
C ILE A 75 -1.12 -19.56 -8.07
N TYR A 76 -2.30 -19.37 -7.46
CA TYR A 76 -3.37 -20.36 -7.55
C TYR A 76 -3.89 -20.50 -8.96
N SER A 77 -4.12 -19.40 -9.66
CA SER A 77 -4.57 -19.42 -11.06
C SER A 77 -3.53 -20.10 -11.97
N TYR A 78 -2.26 -19.67 -11.87
CA TYR A 78 -1.19 -20.23 -12.70
C TYR A 78 -1.02 -21.74 -12.48
N CYS A 79 -0.89 -22.17 -11.23
CA CYS A 79 -0.66 -23.58 -10.91
C CYS A 79 -1.88 -24.45 -11.24
N SER A 80 -3.11 -23.98 -10.95
CA SER A 80 -4.33 -24.73 -11.28
C SER A 80 -4.49 -24.91 -12.80
N ASN A 81 -4.24 -23.86 -13.59
CA ASN A 81 -4.27 -23.91 -15.04
C ASN A 81 -3.20 -24.86 -15.63
N ASN A 82 -2.14 -25.13 -14.87
CA ASN A 82 -1.07 -26.08 -15.22
C ASN A 82 -1.20 -27.43 -14.47
N GLY A 83 -2.39 -27.78 -14.02
CA GLY A 83 -2.71 -29.13 -13.50
C GLY A 83 -2.42 -29.38 -12.01
N GLN A 84 -2.11 -28.35 -11.24
CA GLN A 84 -1.79 -28.45 -9.80
C GLN A 84 -2.99 -28.04 -8.92
N ALA A 85 -3.98 -28.92 -8.78
CA ALA A 85 -5.18 -28.65 -7.97
C ALA A 85 -4.89 -28.47 -6.46
N ASN A 86 -3.81 -29.06 -5.94
CA ASN A 86 -3.42 -28.97 -4.54
C ASN A 86 -2.74 -27.65 -4.15
N VAL A 87 -2.55 -26.72 -5.11
CA VAL A 87 -1.93 -25.41 -4.87
C VAL A 87 -2.65 -24.58 -3.80
N THR A 88 -3.95 -24.81 -3.59
CA THR A 88 -4.72 -24.14 -2.53
C THR A 88 -4.19 -24.36 -1.12
N ASN A 89 -3.35 -25.39 -0.91
CA ASN A 89 -2.67 -25.66 0.35
C ASN A 89 -1.34 -24.91 0.49
N VAL A 90 -0.84 -24.24 -0.56
CA VAL A 90 0.32 -23.34 -0.46
C VAL A 90 -0.09 -22.14 0.40
N ARG A 91 0.70 -21.84 1.42
CA ARG A 91 0.43 -20.70 2.31
C ARG A 91 1.00 -19.43 1.71
N VAL A 92 0.11 -18.49 1.36
CA VAL A 92 0.51 -17.15 0.91
C VAL A 92 0.03 -16.12 1.92
N SER A 93 0.93 -15.31 2.49
CA SER A 93 0.59 -14.37 3.54
C SER A 93 1.61 -13.23 3.67
N THR A 94 1.42 -12.35 4.66
CA THR A 94 2.46 -11.42 5.10
C THR A 94 3.32 -12.05 6.20
N LEU A 95 4.52 -11.52 6.39
CA LEU A 95 5.42 -11.97 7.46
C LEU A 95 4.82 -11.77 8.86
N HIS A 96 4.12 -10.65 9.07
CA HIS A 96 3.37 -10.39 10.31
C HIS A 96 2.31 -11.46 10.61
N ALA A 97 1.59 -11.93 9.58
CA ALA A 97 0.60 -12.99 9.77
C ALA A 97 1.24 -14.33 10.11
N LEU A 98 2.43 -14.64 9.58
CA LEU A 98 3.20 -15.84 9.96
C LEU A 98 3.70 -15.75 11.40
N ALA A 99 4.27 -14.62 11.79
CA ALA A 99 4.74 -14.39 13.15
C ALA A 99 3.58 -14.51 14.16
N LEU A 100 2.44 -13.92 13.85
CA LEU A 100 1.23 -14.02 14.68
C LEU A 100 0.73 -15.47 14.79
N TYR A 101 0.74 -16.22 13.69
CA TYR A 101 0.38 -17.64 13.68
C TYR A 101 1.27 -18.47 14.61
N ILE A 102 2.58 -18.25 14.58
CA ILE A 102 3.55 -18.93 15.47
C ILE A 102 3.26 -18.56 16.92
N LEU A 103 3.17 -17.27 17.25
CA LEU A 103 2.96 -16.80 18.61
C LEU A 103 1.64 -17.31 19.21
N ARG A 104 0.59 -17.44 18.39
CA ARG A 104 -0.68 -18.03 18.81
C ARG A 104 -0.53 -19.50 19.20
N ARG A 105 0.11 -20.30 18.36
CA ARG A 105 0.30 -21.74 18.61
C ARG A 105 1.17 -22.04 19.82
N THR A 106 2.13 -21.18 20.08
CA THR A 106 3.07 -21.32 21.21
C THR A 106 2.58 -20.66 22.51
N GLY A 107 1.34 -20.16 22.52
CA GLY A 107 0.72 -19.57 23.73
C GLY A 107 1.26 -18.19 24.12
N ASN A 108 2.09 -17.56 23.27
CA ASN A 108 2.67 -16.24 23.56
C ASN A 108 1.65 -15.08 23.45
N LEU A 109 0.41 -15.36 23.00
CA LEU A 109 -0.67 -14.39 22.92
C LEU A 109 -1.73 -14.52 24.03
N ASN A 110 -1.50 -15.36 25.01
CA ASN A 110 -2.46 -15.63 26.10
C ASN A 110 -2.73 -14.41 27.00
N LEU A 111 -1.94 -13.35 26.89
CA LEU A 111 -2.19 -12.08 27.59
C LEU A 111 -3.31 -11.25 26.97
N PHE A 112 -3.67 -11.54 25.72
CA PHE A 112 -4.75 -10.86 25.01
C PHE A 112 -6.08 -11.59 25.19
N PRO A 113 -7.20 -10.90 25.35
CA PRO A 113 -8.51 -11.54 25.48
C PRO A 113 -8.96 -12.26 24.20
N THR A 114 -8.43 -11.87 23.05
CA THR A 114 -8.64 -12.48 21.74
C THR A 114 -7.36 -12.39 20.91
N GLU A 115 -7.33 -12.95 19.70
CA GLU A 115 -6.22 -12.72 18.77
C GLU A 115 -6.05 -11.22 18.50
N PRO A 116 -4.86 -10.63 18.75
CA PRO A 116 -4.68 -9.19 18.66
C PRO A 116 -4.72 -8.70 17.22
N THR A 117 -5.39 -7.57 17.01
CA THR A 117 -5.41 -6.86 15.73
C THR A 117 -4.19 -5.95 15.60
N ILE A 118 -3.52 -5.96 14.45
CA ILE A 118 -2.44 -5.00 14.14
C ILE A 118 -3.09 -3.67 13.76
N MET A 119 -2.76 -2.61 14.50
CA MET A 119 -3.31 -1.27 14.29
C MET A 119 -2.77 -0.63 13.01
N ASP A 120 -3.64 0.07 12.29
CA ASP A 120 -3.24 0.89 11.15
C ASP A 120 -2.81 2.32 11.56
N ASP A 121 -2.29 3.11 10.61
CA ASP A 121 -1.75 4.46 10.87
C ASP A 121 -2.81 5.43 11.43
N TRP A 122 -4.08 5.31 11.01
CA TRP A 122 -5.17 6.11 11.55
C TRP A 122 -5.50 5.73 12.99
N GLU A 123 -5.61 4.45 13.28
CA GLU A 123 -5.85 3.92 14.63
C GLU A 123 -4.73 4.30 15.60
N LEU A 124 -3.48 4.21 15.13
CA LEU A 124 -2.31 4.63 15.89
C LEU A 124 -2.37 6.12 16.24
N SER A 125 -2.62 6.98 15.27
CA SER A 125 -2.59 8.44 15.47
C SER A 125 -3.84 8.96 16.19
N THR A 126 -5.03 8.49 15.80
CA THR A 126 -6.31 9.06 16.25
C THR A 126 -6.79 8.44 17.57
N ILE A 127 -6.42 7.19 17.84
CA ILE A 127 -6.83 6.51 19.08
C ILE A 127 -5.63 6.46 20.04
N PHE A 128 -4.58 5.76 19.65
CA PHE A 128 -3.51 5.38 20.57
C PHE A 128 -2.65 6.59 20.98
N ASP A 129 -2.14 7.36 20.02
CA ASP A 129 -1.36 8.58 20.32
C ASP A 129 -2.23 9.65 21.01
N ALA A 130 -3.51 9.78 20.62
CA ALA A 130 -4.42 10.74 21.22
C ALA A 130 -4.71 10.42 22.71
N GLU A 131 -4.91 9.15 23.05
CA GLU A 131 -5.08 8.73 24.45
C GLU A 131 -3.79 8.92 25.25
N TYR A 132 -2.64 8.57 24.68
CA TYR A 132 -1.34 8.78 25.30
C TYR A 132 -1.10 10.27 25.58
N GLY A 133 -1.36 11.11 24.58
CA GLY A 133 -1.23 12.56 24.74
C GLY A 133 -2.14 13.15 25.80
N HIS A 134 -3.38 12.64 25.90
CA HIS A 134 -4.31 13.06 26.95
C HIS A 134 -3.82 12.68 28.37
N ILE A 135 -3.23 11.49 28.51
CA ILE A 135 -2.72 10.99 29.80
C ILE A 135 -1.40 11.63 30.21
N ALA A 136 -0.48 11.74 29.26
CA ALA A 136 0.88 12.25 29.48
C ALA A 136 1.00 13.77 29.32
N HIS A 137 -0.10 14.47 28.99
CA HIS A 137 -0.15 15.91 28.69
C HIS A 137 0.83 16.32 27.57
N LEU A 138 0.92 15.50 26.53
CA LEU A 138 1.75 15.70 25.35
C LEU A 138 0.90 16.08 24.13
N ASN A 139 1.49 16.81 23.19
CA ASN A 139 0.85 17.07 21.90
C ASN A 139 0.96 15.84 20.96
N ALA A 140 0.11 15.79 19.95
CA ALA A 140 0.04 14.65 19.02
C ALA A 140 1.37 14.38 18.29
N THR A 141 2.12 15.44 17.93
CA THR A 141 3.42 15.29 17.26
C THR A 141 4.41 14.56 18.17
N ARG A 142 4.50 14.97 19.47
CA ARG A 142 5.41 14.33 20.42
C ARG A 142 5.02 12.87 20.70
N CYS A 143 3.74 12.57 20.80
CA CYS A 143 3.27 11.20 20.97
C CYS A 143 3.67 10.30 19.79
N GLY A 144 3.46 10.78 18.57
CA GLY A 144 3.89 10.09 17.36
C GLY A 144 5.40 9.91 17.27
N GLU A 145 6.21 10.89 17.70
CA GLU A 145 7.67 10.76 17.78
C GLU A 145 8.11 9.65 18.74
N ILE A 146 7.54 9.62 19.96
CA ILE A 146 7.87 8.60 20.97
C ILE A 146 7.43 7.20 20.51
N ARG A 147 6.23 7.06 19.97
CA ARG A 147 5.77 5.79 19.39
C ARG A 147 6.69 5.32 18.28
N ARG A 148 7.03 6.21 17.35
CA ARG A 148 7.91 5.89 16.21
C ARG A 148 9.33 5.49 16.63
N ASP A 149 9.84 6.03 17.74
CA ASP A 149 11.11 5.61 18.33
C ASP A 149 11.07 4.13 18.79
N HIS A 150 9.94 3.69 19.37
CA HIS A 150 9.72 2.28 19.71
C HIS A 150 9.54 1.39 18.47
N GLU A 151 8.78 1.84 17.48
CA GLU A 151 8.63 1.12 16.21
C GLU A 151 9.98 0.95 15.50
N ALA A 152 10.84 1.97 15.56
CA ALA A 152 12.19 1.90 15.06
C ALA A 152 13.00 0.81 15.78
N PHE A 153 12.92 0.75 17.10
CA PHE A 153 13.60 -0.27 17.90
C PHE A 153 13.10 -1.68 17.56
N TRP A 154 11.79 -1.88 17.44
CA TRP A 154 11.26 -3.19 17.05
C TRP A 154 11.69 -3.59 15.64
N SER A 155 11.70 -2.65 14.71
CA SER A 155 12.02 -2.94 13.31
C SER A 155 13.52 -3.09 13.04
N THR A 156 14.37 -2.35 13.77
CA THR A 156 15.82 -2.25 13.45
C THR A 156 16.76 -2.69 14.58
N GLY A 157 16.25 -2.87 15.78
CA GLY A 157 17.04 -3.09 17.00
C GLY A 157 17.67 -1.81 17.56
N ASN A 158 17.46 -0.65 16.92
CA ASN A 158 18.03 0.63 17.32
C ASN A 158 16.95 1.70 17.44
N TYR A 159 17.08 2.55 18.46
CA TYR A 159 16.34 3.81 18.55
C TYR A 159 16.95 4.83 17.57
N ASN A 160 16.13 5.71 17.00
CA ASN A 160 16.55 6.75 16.05
C ASN A 160 17.35 6.20 14.85
N PRO A 161 16.74 5.39 13.98
CA PRO A 161 17.43 4.83 12.82
C PRO A 161 17.90 5.91 11.84
N PRO A 162 19.00 5.66 11.10
CA PRO A 162 19.78 6.70 10.40
C PRO A 162 19.07 7.40 9.23
N ASN A 163 17.97 6.94 8.72
CA ASN A 163 17.29 7.50 7.54
C ASN A 163 16.01 8.27 7.89
N LEU A 164 15.81 8.66 9.14
CA LEU A 164 14.70 9.49 9.55
C LEU A 164 15.15 10.93 9.76
N PRO A 165 14.27 11.93 9.54
CA PRO A 165 14.56 13.30 9.92
C PRO A 165 14.96 13.40 11.39
N PRO A 166 16.01 14.16 11.73
CA PRO A 166 16.37 14.35 13.12
C PRO A 166 15.22 15.00 13.88
N LEU A 167 14.90 14.47 15.05
CA LEU A 167 13.90 15.05 15.93
C LEU A 167 14.42 16.34 16.54
N ASN A 168 13.61 17.40 16.58
CA ASN A 168 13.94 18.64 17.28
C ASN A 168 14.19 18.39 18.78
N ASN A 169 13.47 17.42 19.34
CA ASN A 169 13.60 16.97 20.72
C ASN A 169 13.84 15.45 20.72
N PRO A 170 15.06 14.96 20.98
CA PRO A 170 15.32 13.53 21.06
C PRO A 170 14.43 12.85 22.11
N VAL A 171 14.01 11.61 21.82
CA VAL A 171 13.23 10.81 22.76
C VAL A 171 14.15 10.33 23.89
N THR A 172 13.77 10.65 25.13
CA THR A 172 14.52 10.30 26.34
C THR A 172 14.14 8.92 26.86
N GLN A 173 14.96 8.36 27.75
CA GLN A 173 14.61 7.11 28.44
C GLN A 173 13.34 7.26 29.30
N GLN A 174 13.10 8.44 29.85
CA GLN A 174 11.87 8.73 30.60
C GLN A 174 10.63 8.69 29.70
N ASP A 175 10.71 9.24 28.48
CA ASP A 175 9.64 9.14 27.48
C ASP A 175 9.33 7.67 27.14
N ARG A 176 10.39 6.87 26.92
CA ARG A 176 10.27 5.44 26.62
C ARG A 176 9.60 4.67 27.76
N ASN A 177 10.00 4.92 28.99
CA ASN A 177 9.39 4.28 30.16
C ASN A 177 7.94 4.69 30.33
N SER A 178 7.62 5.99 30.15
CA SER A 178 6.24 6.49 30.18
C SER A 178 5.37 5.83 29.11
N PHE A 179 5.87 5.75 27.89
CA PHE A 179 5.18 5.08 26.79
C PHE A 179 4.94 3.61 27.07
N GLN A 180 5.95 2.88 27.55
CA GLN A 180 5.81 1.45 27.88
C GLN A 180 4.76 1.21 28.98
N GLY A 181 4.70 2.05 30.00
CA GLY A 181 3.70 1.97 31.06
C GLY A 181 2.27 2.26 30.56
N TYR A 182 2.14 3.10 29.55
CA TYR A 182 0.87 3.36 28.86
C TYR A 182 0.51 2.22 27.91
N TYR A 183 1.47 1.75 27.09
CA TYR A 183 1.30 0.81 26.00
C TYR A 183 0.79 -0.55 26.47
N ALA A 184 1.46 -1.19 27.41
CA ALA A 184 1.22 -2.58 27.76
C ALA A 184 -0.22 -2.87 28.24
N PRO A 185 -0.82 -2.12 29.19
CA PRO A 185 -2.20 -2.39 29.61
C PRO A 185 -3.24 -2.13 28.50
N ARG A 186 -2.98 -1.15 27.62
CA ARG A 186 -3.95 -0.78 26.57
C ARG A 186 -4.00 -1.74 25.43
N THR A 187 -2.84 -2.23 24.99
CA THR A 187 -2.79 -3.26 23.95
C THR A 187 -3.51 -4.52 24.38
N GLN A 188 -3.38 -4.92 25.65
CA GLN A 188 -4.13 -6.04 26.21
C GLN A 188 -5.64 -5.77 26.24
N VAL A 189 -6.08 -4.61 26.74
CA VAL A 189 -7.49 -4.26 26.84
C VAL A 189 -8.16 -4.15 25.46
N TYR A 190 -7.46 -3.58 24.49
CA TYR A 190 -7.99 -3.44 23.12
C TYR A 190 -7.70 -4.66 22.24
N SER A 191 -7.03 -5.68 22.76
CA SER A 191 -6.57 -6.84 21.99
C SER A 191 -5.91 -6.41 20.67
N CYS A 192 -4.89 -5.56 20.78
CA CYS A 192 -4.20 -4.99 19.63
C CYS A 192 -2.69 -4.94 19.86
N VAL A 193 -1.95 -4.77 18.78
CA VAL A 193 -0.48 -4.62 18.77
C VAL A 193 -0.07 -3.57 17.76
N LEU A 194 1.09 -2.97 17.97
CA LEU A 194 1.67 -2.05 17.02
C LEU A 194 2.41 -2.79 15.90
N PRO A 195 2.53 -2.21 14.70
CA PRO A 195 3.35 -2.76 13.63
C PRO A 195 4.79 -3.01 14.09
N GLY A 196 5.41 -4.06 13.62
CA GLY A 196 6.80 -4.44 13.95
C GLY A 196 6.96 -5.20 15.27
N GLU A 197 6.13 -4.95 16.28
CA GLU A 197 6.25 -5.63 17.58
C GLU A 197 6.06 -7.15 17.48
N ILE A 198 5.07 -7.59 16.70
CA ILE A 198 4.75 -9.01 16.53
C ILE A 198 5.94 -9.79 15.95
N VAL A 199 6.56 -9.26 14.91
CA VAL A 199 7.71 -9.91 14.27
C VAL A 199 8.89 -9.93 15.24
N ARG A 200 9.19 -8.80 15.91
CA ARG A 200 10.26 -8.71 16.91
C ARG A 200 10.03 -9.66 18.08
N THR A 201 8.81 -9.77 18.58
CA THR A 201 8.46 -10.72 19.65
C THR A 201 8.70 -12.15 19.19
N CYS A 202 8.26 -12.51 17.99
CA CYS A 202 8.48 -13.82 17.42
C CYS A 202 9.99 -14.14 17.26
N VAL A 203 10.76 -13.22 16.71
CA VAL A 203 12.22 -13.36 16.54
C VAL A 203 12.91 -13.53 17.90
N ASN A 204 12.50 -12.77 18.92
CA ASN A 204 13.06 -12.90 20.26
C ASN A 204 12.77 -14.28 20.87
N GLN A 205 11.57 -14.83 20.70
CA GLN A 205 11.21 -16.19 21.15
C GLN A 205 12.02 -17.28 20.42
N ILE A 206 12.23 -17.10 19.11
CA ILE A 206 13.05 -18.00 18.30
C ILE A 206 14.52 -17.98 18.75
N ASN A 207 15.07 -16.78 18.97
CA ASN A 207 16.46 -16.60 19.39
C ASN A 207 16.72 -17.09 20.83
N ALA A 208 15.70 -17.02 21.69
CA ALA A 208 15.74 -17.60 23.02
C ALA A 208 15.59 -19.13 23.04
N GLY A 209 15.39 -19.76 21.87
CA GLY A 209 15.19 -21.22 21.76
C GLY A 209 13.83 -21.70 22.31
N LEU A 210 12.89 -20.81 22.55
CA LEU A 210 11.57 -21.13 23.07
C LEU A 210 10.57 -21.54 21.99
N VAL A 211 10.88 -21.21 20.73
CA VAL A 211 10.08 -21.52 19.55
C VAL A 211 10.97 -22.04 18.43
N ASP A 212 10.57 -23.16 17.84
CA ASP A 212 11.13 -23.65 16.58
C ASP A 212 10.18 -23.26 15.43
N PRO A 213 10.50 -22.23 14.64
CA PRO A 213 9.61 -21.75 13.59
C PRO A 213 9.42 -22.75 12.44
N VAL A 214 10.39 -23.67 12.22
CA VAL A 214 10.28 -24.69 11.18
C VAL A 214 9.27 -25.76 11.59
N ALA A 215 9.34 -26.23 12.83
CA ALA A 215 8.37 -27.18 13.38
C ALA A 215 6.96 -26.60 13.41
N GLU A 216 6.81 -25.30 13.78
CA GLU A 216 5.51 -24.64 13.85
C GLU A 216 4.89 -24.39 12.48
N LEU A 217 5.69 -24.05 11.47
CA LEU A 217 5.20 -23.74 10.13
C LEU A 217 5.12 -24.97 9.22
N GLY A 218 5.90 -26.01 9.46
CA GLY A 218 6.08 -27.17 8.58
C GLY A 218 6.69 -26.77 7.23
N VAL A 219 7.58 -25.75 7.21
CA VAL A 219 8.08 -25.15 5.97
C VAL A 219 9.38 -25.77 5.50
N GLU A 220 9.47 -26.09 4.20
CA GLU A 220 10.72 -26.49 3.51
C GLU A 220 11.19 -25.40 2.54
N HIS A 221 10.26 -24.67 1.94
CA HIS A 221 10.55 -23.62 0.96
C HIS A 221 9.85 -22.31 1.34
N LEU A 222 10.65 -21.26 1.50
CA LEU A 222 10.21 -19.90 1.73
C LEU A 222 10.49 -19.04 0.50
N ILE A 223 9.46 -18.42 -0.06
CA ILE A 223 9.54 -17.49 -1.19
C ILE A 223 9.15 -16.12 -0.68
N VAL A 224 10.02 -15.11 -0.84
CA VAL A 224 9.80 -13.76 -0.34
C VAL A 224 9.79 -12.78 -1.50
N ASP A 225 8.64 -12.13 -1.72
CA ASP A 225 8.48 -11.09 -2.74
C ASP A 225 8.64 -9.69 -2.14
N GLU A 226 9.01 -8.71 -2.98
CA GLU A 226 9.24 -7.30 -2.61
C GLU A 226 10.20 -7.15 -1.43
N VAL A 227 11.25 -7.96 -1.39
CA VAL A 227 12.16 -8.06 -0.23
C VAL A 227 12.86 -6.74 0.11
N GLN A 228 13.00 -5.80 -0.84
CA GLN A 228 13.58 -4.46 -0.61
C GLN A 228 12.75 -3.57 0.30
N ASP A 229 11.48 -3.92 0.56
CA ASP A 229 10.58 -3.15 1.43
C ASP A 229 10.56 -3.70 2.87
N LEU A 230 11.19 -4.85 3.12
CA LEU A 230 11.30 -5.44 4.44
C LEU A 230 12.29 -4.66 5.34
N ASN A 231 12.04 -4.69 6.64
CA ASN A 231 12.91 -4.09 7.64
C ASN A 231 13.96 -5.11 8.18
N PRO A 232 14.98 -4.68 8.94
CA PRO A 232 15.98 -5.59 9.50
C PRO A 232 15.42 -6.75 10.33
N CYS A 233 14.37 -6.54 11.12
CA CYS A 233 13.75 -7.59 11.92
C CYS A 233 13.05 -8.65 11.04
N ASP A 234 12.49 -8.23 9.91
CA ASP A 234 11.93 -9.16 8.93
C ASP A 234 13.03 -10.09 8.36
N PHE A 235 14.22 -9.52 8.09
CA PHE A 235 15.38 -10.31 7.69
C PHE A 235 15.88 -11.24 8.81
N ASP A 236 15.85 -10.81 10.09
CA ASP A 236 16.18 -11.67 11.23
C ASP A 236 15.28 -12.93 11.25
N PHE A 237 13.97 -12.76 10.97
CA PHE A 237 13.03 -13.87 10.87
C PHE A 237 13.37 -14.81 9.70
N ILE A 238 13.63 -14.27 8.51
CA ILE A 238 14.01 -15.04 7.32
C ILE A 238 15.31 -15.81 7.58
N ASN A 239 16.31 -15.14 8.17
CA ASN A 239 17.60 -15.75 8.53
C ASN A 239 17.42 -16.88 9.54
N ALA A 240 16.52 -16.73 10.51
CA ALA A 240 16.24 -17.78 11.50
C ALA A 240 15.66 -19.06 10.86
N LEU A 241 14.88 -18.93 9.78
CA LEU A 241 14.39 -20.07 8.99
C LEU A 241 15.51 -20.69 8.13
N ALA A 242 16.27 -19.85 7.42
CA ALA A 242 17.38 -20.32 6.58
C ALA A 242 18.45 -21.09 7.36
N GLN A 243 18.81 -20.59 8.55
CA GLN A 243 19.77 -21.26 9.46
C GLN A 243 19.28 -22.63 9.96
N ARG A 244 17.98 -22.90 9.89
CA ARG A 244 17.35 -24.17 10.24
C ARG A 244 17.06 -25.07 9.03
N GLY A 245 17.68 -24.76 7.88
CA GLY A 245 17.63 -25.58 6.67
C GLY A 245 16.46 -25.33 5.73
N VAL A 246 15.68 -24.26 5.94
CA VAL A 246 14.65 -23.86 4.99
C VAL A 246 15.29 -23.28 3.73
N ASN A 247 14.84 -23.73 2.57
CA ASN A 247 15.26 -23.19 1.28
C ASN A 247 14.62 -21.81 1.06
N VAL A 248 15.45 -20.77 0.94
CA VAL A 248 15.00 -19.38 0.84
C VAL A 248 15.21 -18.81 -0.56
N PHE A 249 14.13 -18.39 -1.19
CA PHE A 249 14.12 -17.66 -2.44
C PHE A 249 13.63 -16.24 -2.18
N ILE A 250 14.49 -15.24 -2.41
CA ILE A 250 14.10 -13.83 -2.30
C ILE A 250 14.01 -13.18 -3.66
N SER A 251 13.01 -12.28 -3.83
CA SER A 251 12.87 -11.49 -5.06
C SER A 251 12.61 -10.03 -4.74
N GLY A 252 13.20 -9.13 -5.55
CA GLY A 252 13.01 -7.70 -5.37
C GLY A 252 13.84 -6.84 -6.30
N ASP A 253 13.70 -5.53 -6.11
CA ASP A 253 14.44 -4.48 -6.81
C ASP A 253 14.85 -3.38 -5.83
N ASP A 254 16.14 -3.26 -5.53
CA ASP A 254 16.66 -2.24 -4.62
C ASP A 254 16.42 -0.80 -5.10
N ASP A 255 16.23 -0.59 -6.42
CA ASP A 255 15.84 0.70 -6.99
C ASP A 255 14.33 1.03 -6.80
N GLN A 256 13.51 0.07 -6.34
CA GLN A 256 12.09 0.26 -6.05
C GLN A 256 11.77 0.31 -4.54
N SER A 257 12.77 0.43 -3.67
CA SER A 257 12.56 0.59 -2.22
C SER A 257 12.12 2.03 -1.90
N VAL A 258 10.85 2.19 -1.49
CA VAL A 258 10.19 3.49 -1.30
C VAL A 258 9.42 3.59 0.03
N TYR A 259 9.70 2.70 0.98
CA TYR A 259 9.02 2.62 2.27
C TYR A 259 9.98 2.85 3.47
N SER A 260 10.89 3.84 3.35
CA SER A 260 11.81 4.18 4.45
C SER A 260 11.07 4.58 5.72
N PHE A 261 9.87 5.16 5.59
CA PHE A 261 9.02 5.50 6.72
C PHE A 261 8.49 4.27 7.49
N ARG A 262 8.58 3.06 6.91
CA ARG A 262 8.35 1.76 7.54
C ARG A 262 9.66 1.00 7.82
N PHE A 263 10.78 1.72 7.86
CA PHE A 263 12.12 1.20 8.10
C PHE A 263 12.61 0.19 7.04
N ALA A 264 12.15 0.33 5.80
CA ALA A 264 12.60 -0.52 4.69
C ALA A 264 14.13 -0.57 4.60
N PHE A 265 14.67 -1.77 4.37
CA PHE A 265 16.09 -2.07 4.41
C PHE A 265 16.56 -2.67 3.06
N PRO A 266 16.70 -1.85 2.01
CA PRO A 266 17.15 -2.34 0.70
C PRO A 266 18.53 -3.00 0.74
N GLN A 267 19.35 -2.70 1.76
CA GLN A 267 20.62 -3.38 2.00
C GLN A 267 20.45 -4.90 2.16
N GLY A 268 19.31 -5.36 2.67
CA GLY A 268 19.04 -6.79 2.84
C GLY A 268 19.12 -7.57 1.53
N ILE A 269 18.55 -7.08 0.42
CA ILE A 269 18.71 -7.70 -0.89
C ILE A 269 20.11 -7.45 -1.46
N GLN A 270 20.69 -6.26 -1.25
CA GLN A 270 22.02 -5.89 -1.75
C GLN A 270 23.12 -6.78 -1.19
N THR A 271 23.06 -7.09 0.11
CA THR A 271 24.08 -7.87 0.83
C THR A 271 23.74 -9.36 1.01
N PHE A 272 22.68 -9.85 0.37
CA PHE A 272 22.22 -11.22 0.53
C PHE A 272 23.30 -12.25 0.23
N ASN A 273 24.09 -12.03 -0.81
CA ASN A 273 25.23 -12.89 -1.17
C ASN A 273 26.42 -12.78 -0.20
N ILE A 274 26.49 -11.76 0.63
CA ILE A 274 27.47 -11.66 1.72
C ILE A 274 26.98 -12.50 2.91
N THR A 275 25.68 -12.39 3.23
CA THR A 275 25.05 -13.19 4.29
C THR A 275 25.02 -14.68 3.93
N TYR A 276 24.81 -15.00 2.65
CA TYR A 276 24.77 -16.35 2.11
C TYR A 276 25.80 -16.51 0.97
N PRO A 277 27.09 -16.77 1.28
CA PRO A 277 28.18 -16.79 0.28
C PRO A 277 27.98 -17.81 -0.86
N ASN A 278 27.22 -18.87 -0.59
CA ASN A 278 26.91 -19.93 -1.57
C ASN A 278 25.58 -19.69 -2.31
N SER A 279 24.98 -18.52 -2.17
CA SER A 279 23.71 -18.20 -2.84
C SER A 279 23.87 -18.07 -4.35
N THR A 280 22.85 -18.51 -5.09
CA THR A 280 22.74 -18.24 -6.53
C THR A 280 22.05 -16.90 -6.76
N ASN A 281 22.55 -16.17 -7.76
CA ASN A 281 22.03 -14.85 -8.10
C ASN A 281 21.52 -14.83 -9.54
N HIS A 282 20.26 -14.45 -9.71
CA HIS A 282 19.63 -14.21 -11.00
C HIS A 282 19.25 -12.74 -11.16
N VAL A 283 19.47 -12.19 -12.35
CA VAL A 283 19.12 -10.80 -12.69
C VAL A 283 18.26 -10.81 -13.96
N LEU A 284 17.05 -10.26 -13.88
CA LEU A 284 16.19 -10.10 -15.03
C LEU A 284 16.38 -8.71 -15.62
N ASN A 285 16.77 -8.64 -16.87
CA ASN A 285 17.06 -7.38 -17.56
C ASN A 285 16.02 -7.01 -18.63
N ASP A 286 15.23 -7.93 -19.13
CA ASP A 286 14.26 -7.71 -20.21
C ASP A 286 12.95 -7.13 -19.67
N CYS A 287 12.70 -5.85 -19.96
CA CYS A 287 11.50 -5.14 -19.52
C CYS A 287 10.37 -5.31 -20.54
N PHE A 288 9.28 -5.97 -20.12
CA PHE A 288 8.05 -6.18 -20.88
C PHE A 288 6.99 -5.08 -20.67
N ARG A 289 7.33 -4.00 -19.97
CA ARG A 289 6.38 -2.95 -19.62
C ARG A 289 6.61 -1.66 -20.37
N CYS A 290 7.81 -1.11 -20.24
CA CYS A 290 8.12 0.23 -20.70
C CYS A 290 8.78 0.20 -22.07
N THR A 291 8.41 1.16 -22.92
CA THR A 291 9.18 1.47 -24.14
C THR A 291 10.54 2.07 -23.80
N THR A 292 11.45 2.08 -24.75
CA THR A 292 12.87 2.42 -24.54
C THR A 292 13.08 3.83 -24.00
N SER A 293 12.39 4.84 -24.54
CA SER A 293 12.55 6.23 -24.08
C SER A 293 12.18 6.42 -22.63
N ILE A 294 11.09 5.75 -22.20
CA ILE A 294 10.59 5.79 -20.83
C ILE A 294 11.57 5.08 -19.88
N LEU A 295 12.00 3.87 -20.26
CA LEU A 295 12.93 3.09 -19.45
C LEU A 295 14.28 3.79 -19.28
N ASN A 296 14.81 4.39 -20.37
CA ASN A 296 16.05 5.15 -20.32
C ASN A 296 15.96 6.37 -19.41
N ALA A 297 14.87 7.14 -19.47
CA ALA A 297 14.66 8.27 -18.57
C ALA A 297 14.62 7.83 -17.11
N ALA A 298 13.92 6.74 -16.80
CA ALA A 298 13.87 6.18 -15.44
C ALA A 298 15.25 5.73 -14.96
N GLN A 299 16.01 5.01 -15.79
CA GLN A 299 17.38 4.57 -15.47
C GLN A 299 18.33 5.76 -15.27
N SER A 300 18.18 6.84 -16.07
CA SER A 300 18.99 8.05 -15.95
C SER A 300 18.80 8.73 -14.58
N VAL A 301 17.58 8.75 -14.04
CA VAL A 301 17.31 9.28 -12.68
C VAL A 301 18.08 8.50 -11.64
N ILE A 302 18.04 7.17 -11.68
CA ILE A 302 18.76 6.31 -10.72
C ILE A 302 20.28 6.42 -10.91
N ALA A 303 20.75 6.46 -12.14
CA ALA A 303 22.19 6.58 -12.44
C ALA A 303 22.79 7.92 -11.92
N ALA A 304 22.00 8.99 -11.99
CA ALA A 304 22.40 10.30 -11.44
C ALA A 304 22.33 10.38 -9.91
N ASN A 305 21.63 9.44 -9.26
CA ASN A 305 21.46 9.38 -7.81
C ASN A 305 21.85 7.97 -7.27
N PRO A 306 23.11 7.56 -7.40
CA PRO A 306 23.53 6.21 -7.07
C PRO A 306 23.44 5.97 -5.55
N ALA A 307 22.71 4.93 -5.17
CA ALA A 307 22.69 4.45 -3.79
C ALA A 307 23.96 3.63 -3.49
N PRO A 308 24.48 3.66 -2.24
CA PRO A 308 25.54 2.75 -1.83
C PRO A 308 25.15 1.28 -2.06
N ASN A 309 26.09 0.49 -2.56
CA ASN A 309 25.92 -0.95 -2.82
C ASN A 309 24.76 -1.32 -3.76
N ARG A 310 24.31 -0.37 -4.59
CA ARG A 310 23.28 -0.63 -5.61
C ARG A 310 23.64 -1.85 -6.45
N ILE A 311 22.67 -2.75 -6.67
CA ILE A 311 22.86 -3.92 -7.52
C ILE A 311 22.86 -3.48 -8.98
N PRO A 312 23.93 -3.77 -9.77
CA PRO A 312 23.95 -3.43 -11.19
C PRO A 312 22.84 -4.16 -11.96
N LYS A 313 22.09 -3.42 -12.77
CA LYS A 313 21.06 -3.91 -13.68
C LYS A 313 21.20 -3.22 -15.03
N ASN A 314 21.13 -3.98 -16.12
CA ASN A 314 21.18 -3.47 -17.49
C ASN A 314 19.82 -3.67 -18.14
N LEU A 315 18.82 -2.91 -17.68
CA LEU A 315 17.44 -3.08 -18.15
C LEU A 315 17.33 -2.64 -19.60
N THR A 316 16.72 -3.48 -20.42
CA THR A 316 16.44 -3.23 -21.83
C THR A 316 14.96 -3.46 -22.12
N SER A 317 14.36 -2.56 -22.89
CA SER A 317 12.98 -2.74 -23.35
C SER A 317 12.92 -3.79 -24.46
N ILE A 318 11.98 -4.72 -24.34
CA ILE A 318 11.73 -5.70 -25.41
C ILE A 318 10.97 -5.11 -26.61
N TYR A 319 10.34 -3.93 -26.45
CA TYR A 319 9.56 -3.26 -27.49
C TYR A 319 10.44 -2.46 -28.45
N ASN A 320 11.72 -2.66 -28.44
CA ASN A 320 12.62 -1.94 -29.28
C ASN A 320 13.15 -2.85 -30.38
N ASN A 321 13.39 -2.34 -31.55
CA ASN A 321 14.70 -2.61 -32.14
C ASN A 321 14.83 -2.52 -33.62
N SER A 322 13.91 -2.00 -34.36
CA SER A 322 14.16 -1.95 -35.80
C SER A 322 13.59 -0.74 -36.57
N ALA A 323 12.99 0.21 -35.89
CA ALA A 323 12.54 1.43 -36.56
C ALA A 323 12.64 2.65 -35.63
N PRO A 324 13.03 3.82 -36.15
CA PRO A 324 13.16 5.06 -35.36
C PRO A 324 11.81 5.58 -34.79
N VAL A 325 10.70 4.92 -35.08
CA VAL A 325 9.35 5.43 -34.82
C VAL A 325 8.75 4.96 -33.50
N ASN A 326 9.24 3.88 -32.85
CA ASN A 326 8.56 3.26 -31.70
C ASN A 326 9.41 3.14 -30.42
N ASN A 327 10.21 4.17 -30.14
CA ASN A 327 10.93 4.23 -28.88
C ASN A 327 10.04 4.61 -27.67
N GLY A 328 8.73 4.79 -27.88
CA GLY A 328 7.81 5.37 -26.93
C GLY A 328 7.83 6.90 -26.92
N PHE A 329 6.89 7.49 -26.22
CA PHE A 329 6.75 8.94 -26.14
C PHE A 329 7.16 9.45 -24.76
N LEU A 330 8.21 10.27 -24.71
CA LEU A 330 8.63 10.99 -23.52
C LEU A 330 8.62 12.50 -23.81
N GLN A 331 7.88 13.26 -23.01
CA GLN A 331 7.80 14.70 -23.11
C GLN A 331 8.08 15.37 -21.77
N THR A 332 8.85 16.48 -21.79
CA THR A 332 9.22 17.24 -20.59
C THR A 332 8.86 18.69 -20.79
N ASN A 333 7.91 19.21 -20.00
CA ASN A 333 7.25 20.49 -20.23
C ASN A 333 7.47 21.50 -19.09
N ILE A 334 7.62 22.78 -19.44
CA ILE A 334 7.58 23.91 -18.52
C ILE A 334 6.28 24.68 -18.76
N PHE A 335 5.51 24.94 -17.71
CA PHE A 335 4.33 25.79 -17.77
C PHE A 335 4.53 27.09 -17.01
N ASN A 336 3.77 28.14 -17.39
CA ASN A 336 3.85 29.41 -16.68
C ASN A 336 3.25 29.29 -15.27
N ASP A 337 2.17 28.54 -15.12
CA ASP A 337 1.54 28.29 -13.83
C ASP A 337 0.82 26.93 -13.77
N SER A 338 0.42 26.51 -12.55
CA SER A 338 -0.26 25.26 -12.30
C SER A 338 -1.61 25.11 -12.98
N ARG A 339 -2.30 26.21 -13.31
CA ARG A 339 -3.57 26.16 -14.05
C ARG A 339 -3.33 25.83 -15.52
N GLN A 340 -2.31 26.44 -16.14
CA GLN A 340 -1.90 26.10 -17.51
C GLN A 340 -1.48 24.61 -17.60
N GLU A 341 -0.71 24.13 -16.62
CA GLU A 341 -0.31 22.71 -16.50
C GLU A 341 -1.54 21.79 -16.44
N ALA A 342 -2.48 22.07 -15.54
CA ALA A 342 -3.68 21.25 -15.36
C ALA A 342 -4.59 21.26 -16.59
N ASN A 343 -4.78 22.41 -17.22
CA ASN A 343 -5.56 22.53 -18.45
C ASN A 343 -4.92 21.75 -19.61
N TYR A 344 -3.59 21.81 -19.74
CA TYR A 344 -2.86 21.01 -20.74
C TYR A 344 -3.07 19.50 -20.51
N ILE A 345 -3.00 19.04 -19.27
CA ILE A 345 -3.22 17.63 -18.92
C ILE A 345 -4.67 17.23 -19.26
N ALA A 346 -5.66 17.99 -18.81
CA ALA A 346 -7.07 17.67 -19.05
C ALA A 346 -7.41 17.66 -20.56
N ASN A 347 -6.98 18.66 -21.32
CA ASN A 347 -7.19 18.67 -22.78
C ASN A 347 -6.43 17.55 -23.49
N SER A 348 -5.25 17.16 -23.01
CA SER A 348 -4.52 16.01 -23.55
C SER A 348 -5.21 14.68 -23.24
N CYS A 349 -5.78 14.52 -22.04
CA CYS A 349 -6.64 13.38 -21.72
C CYS A 349 -7.85 13.32 -22.67
N GLN A 350 -8.54 14.44 -22.86
CA GLN A 350 -9.67 14.52 -23.79
C GLN A 350 -9.28 14.13 -25.22
N SER A 351 -8.13 14.64 -25.69
CA SER A 351 -7.61 14.32 -27.03
C SER A 351 -7.32 12.82 -27.19
N LEU A 352 -6.66 12.22 -26.18
CA LEU A 352 -6.36 10.79 -26.16
C LEU A 352 -7.61 9.91 -26.10
N ILE A 353 -8.59 10.27 -25.25
CA ILE A 353 -9.87 9.55 -25.14
C ILE A 353 -10.64 9.63 -26.46
N ASN A 354 -10.70 10.81 -27.08
CA ASN A 354 -11.31 10.99 -28.40
C ASN A 354 -10.58 10.22 -29.51
N GLY A 355 -9.27 9.97 -29.32
CA GLY A 355 -8.44 9.13 -30.18
C GLY A 355 -8.59 7.61 -29.91
N GLY A 356 -9.48 7.20 -29.00
CA GLY A 356 -9.76 5.80 -28.70
C GLY A 356 -8.89 5.18 -27.59
N VAL A 357 -8.15 6.00 -26.81
CA VAL A 357 -7.46 5.50 -25.61
C VAL A 357 -8.47 5.40 -24.48
N PRO A 358 -8.68 4.21 -23.88
CA PRO A 358 -9.55 4.07 -22.71
C PRO A 358 -9.10 4.98 -21.57
N ALA A 359 -10.03 5.66 -20.89
CA ALA A 359 -9.70 6.60 -19.83
C ALA A 359 -8.96 5.91 -18.65
N ASN A 360 -9.31 4.66 -18.33
CA ASN A 360 -8.65 3.85 -17.32
C ASN A 360 -7.19 3.46 -17.67
N SER A 361 -6.81 3.65 -18.92
CA SER A 361 -5.42 3.47 -19.41
C SER A 361 -4.58 4.74 -19.30
N ILE A 362 -5.17 5.84 -18.78
CA ILE A 362 -4.50 7.12 -18.51
C ILE A 362 -4.37 7.30 -17.00
N MET A 363 -3.17 7.66 -16.55
CA MET A 363 -2.86 7.85 -15.13
C MET A 363 -2.18 9.21 -14.91
N ILE A 364 -2.63 9.94 -13.90
CA ILE A 364 -2.02 11.19 -13.46
C ILE A 364 -1.43 10.95 -12.07
N LEU A 365 -0.11 11.09 -11.95
CA LEU A 365 0.61 10.83 -10.72
C LEU A 365 1.00 12.12 -10.02
N THR A 366 0.50 12.34 -8.81
CA THR A 366 0.80 13.52 -8.00
C THR A 366 1.77 13.18 -6.87
N SER A 367 2.76 14.04 -6.65
CA SER A 367 3.69 13.90 -5.52
C SER A 367 3.14 14.56 -4.25
N ASN A 368 2.24 15.54 -4.39
CA ASN A 368 1.62 16.27 -3.29
C ASN A 368 0.14 16.56 -3.60
N LYS A 369 -0.74 15.77 -2.99
CA LYS A 369 -2.21 15.88 -3.17
C LYS A 369 -2.71 17.30 -2.89
N ARG A 370 -2.26 17.94 -1.79
CA ARG A 370 -2.72 19.27 -1.38
C ARG A 370 -2.35 20.38 -2.37
N ALA A 371 -1.19 20.25 -3.03
CA ALA A 371 -0.69 21.26 -3.95
C ALA A 371 -1.19 21.08 -5.39
N GLN A 372 -1.66 19.89 -5.76
CA GLN A 372 -1.88 19.54 -7.16
C GLN A 372 -3.32 19.10 -7.46
N LEU A 373 -3.97 18.35 -6.56
CA LEU A 373 -5.20 17.62 -6.87
C LEU A 373 -6.33 18.52 -7.32
N SER A 374 -6.70 19.55 -6.52
CA SER A 374 -7.84 20.39 -6.82
C SER A 374 -7.73 21.13 -8.15
N THR A 375 -6.53 21.55 -8.53
CA THR A 375 -6.32 22.24 -9.80
C THR A 375 -6.51 21.30 -10.99
N ILE A 376 -6.06 20.03 -10.85
CA ILE A 376 -6.20 19.00 -11.89
C ILE A 376 -7.66 18.55 -12.01
N THR A 377 -8.33 18.26 -10.89
CA THR A 377 -9.73 17.82 -10.91
C THR A 377 -10.66 18.88 -11.48
N ASN A 378 -10.48 20.15 -11.09
CA ASN A 378 -11.26 21.26 -11.66
C ASN A 378 -11.09 21.39 -13.20
N ALA A 379 -9.90 21.08 -13.72
CA ALA A 379 -9.67 21.12 -15.17
C ALA A 379 -10.33 19.91 -15.89
N LEU A 380 -10.36 18.75 -15.28
CA LEU A 380 -11.06 17.56 -15.79
C LEU A 380 -12.58 17.76 -15.74
N ASP A 381 -13.10 18.29 -14.62
CA ASP A 381 -14.52 18.63 -14.44
C ASP A 381 -15.02 19.61 -15.51
N ALA A 382 -14.21 20.62 -15.84
CA ALA A 382 -14.55 21.60 -16.88
C ALA A 382 -14.71 20.97 -18.28
N LEU A 383 -14.15 19.80 -18.51
CA LEU A 383 -14.25 19.02 -19.75
C LEU A 383 -15.16 17.78 -19.61
N ASN A 384 -15.86 17.62 -18.48
CA ASN A 384 -16.68 16.45 -18.15
C ASN A 384 -15.93 15.11 -18.31
N ILE A 385 -14.64 15.09 -17.98
CA ILE A 385 -13.85 13.86 -17.99
C ILE A 385 -14.01 13.17 -16.64
N SER A 386 -14.52 11.94 -16.65
CA SER A 386 -14.64 11.12 -15.45
C SER A 386 -13.27 10.68 -14.93
N TYR A 387 -13.06 10.80 -13.62
CA TYR A 387 -11.82 10.41 -12.97
C TYR A 387 -12.05 9.70 -11.64
N ASP A 388 -11.06 8.94 -11.19
CA ASP A 388 -10.97 8.40 -9.83
C ASP A 388 -9.83 9.12 -9.10
N ALA A 389 -10.17 9.92 -8.08
CA ALA A 389 -9.24 10.73 -7.30
C ALA A 389 -9.26 10.39 -5.81
N ASN A 390 -9.48 9.14 -5.46
CA ASN A 390 -9.44 8.66 -4.08
C ASN A 390 -10.48 9.25 -3.12
N LEU A 391 -11.70 9.55 -3.58
CA LEU A 391 -12.83 9.90 -2.71
C LEU A 391 -13.03 8.86 -1.59
N ARG A 392 -12.79 7.60 -1.91
CA ARG A 392 -12.82 6.50 -0.96
C ARG A 392 -11.85 6.69 0.20
N ASP A 393 -10.59 7.08 -0.08
CA ASP A 393 -9.58 7.22 0.97
C ASP A 393 -9.94 8.37 1.92
N ASP A 394 -10.47 9.48 1.39
CA ASP A 394 -10.95 10.60 2.19
C ASP A 394 -12.14 10.19 3.07
N PHE A 395 -13.08 9.39 2.55
CA PHE A 395 -14.19 8.83 3.32
C PHE A 395 -13.68 7.84 4.37
N ARG A 396 -12.86 6.84 3.97
CA ARG A 396 -12.33 5.83 4.89
C ARG A 396 -11.62 6.44 6.09
N ASP A 397 -10.82 7.49 5.87
CA ASP A 397 -10.00 8.10 6.91
C ASP A 397 -10.74 9.19 7.71
N SER A 398 -12.02 9.45 7.39
CA SER A 398 -12.90 10.28 8.20
C SER A 398 -13.47 9.52 9.41
N ASN A 399 -13.96 10.24 10.42
CA ASN A 399 -14.57 9.61 11.61
C ASN A 399 -15.80 8.76 11.24
N HIS A 400 -16.67 9.25 10.35
CA HIS A 400 -17.88 8.53 9.93
C HIS A 400 -17.55 7.33 9.03
N GLY A 401 -16.50 7.43 8.19
CA GLY A 401 -16.02 6.30 7.41
C GLY A 401 -15.42 5.21 8.30
N ARG A 402 -14.56 5.58 9.25
CA ARG A 402 -13.99 4.64 10.22
C ARG A 402 -15.05 3.97 11.09
N PHE A 403 -16.07 4.72 11.48
CA PHE A 403 -17.23 4.17 12.18
C PHE A 403 -17.93 3.10 11.34
N LEU A 404 -18.23 3.38 10.08
CA LEU A 404 -18.89 2.42 9.19
C LEU A 404 -18.04 1.18 8.91
N VAL A 405 -16.75 1.36 8.59
CA VAL A 405 -15.81 0.23 8.43
C VAL A 405 -15.75 -0.63 9.69
N SER A 406 -15.81 -0.01 10.87
CA SER A 406 -15.80 -0.75 12.14
C SER A 406 -17.07 -1.56 12.36
N ILE A 407 -18.22 -1.12 11.86
CA ILE A 407 -19.44 -1.94 11.85
C ILE A 407 -19.20 -3.22 11.05
N PHE A 408 -18.68 -3.10 9.83
CA PHE A 408 -18.40 -4.27 8.98
C PHE A 408 -17.32 -5.18 9.58
N ARG A 409 -16.32 -4.63 10.25
CA ARG A 409 -15.31 -5.41 10.98
C ARG A 409 -15.91 -6.20 12.14
N ILE A 410 -16.85 -5.62 12.88
CA ILE A 410 -17.55 -6.32 13.99
C ILE A 410 -18.48 -7.40 13.46
N LEU A 411 -19.12 -7.19 12.31
CA LEU A 411 -19.94 -8.23 11.66
C LEU A 411 -19.09 -9.41 11.19
N ASP A 412 -17.89 -9.16 10.68
CA ASP A 412 -16.93 -10.17 10.26
C ASP A 412 -16.27 -10.87 11.45
N ASN A 413 -15.81 -10.10 12.43
CA ASN A 413 -15.19 -10.57 13.66
C ASN A 413 -15.78 -9.85 14.89
N PRO A 414 -16.75 -10.44 15.57
CA PRO A 414 -17.35 -9.85 16.78
C PRO A 414 -16.37 -9.61 17.93
N ASN A 415 -15.16 -10.16 17.84
CA ASN A 415 -14.08 -9.98 18.81
C ASN A 415 -13.03 -8.93 18.36
N ASP A 416 -13.33 -8.11 17.39
CA ASP A 416 -12.50 -6.96 17.03
C ASP A 416 -12.68 -5.81 18.04
N TYR A 417 -11.86 -5.80 19.08
CA TYR A 417 -11.97 -4.83 20.18
C TYR A 417 -11.59 -3.41 19.74
N ILE A 418 -10.67 -3.26 18.78
CA ILE A 418 -10.33 -1.97 18.21
C ILE A 418 -11.50 -1.38 17.42
N ALA A 419 -12.23 -2.19 16.67
CA ALA A 419 -13.45 -1.73 16.00
C ALA A 419 -14.50 -1.22 17.01
N HIS A 420 -14.68 -1.90 18.15
CA HIS A 420 -15.53 -1.40 19.22
C HIS A 420 -15.03 -0.07 19.82
N ARG A 421 -13.69 0.08 19.97
CA ARG A 421 -13.09 1.34 20.43
C ARG A 421 -13.32 2.48 19.44
N ILE A 422 -13.27 2.20 18.13
CA ILE A 422 -13.55 3.20 17.08
C ILE A 422 -15.01 3.65 17.17
N ILE A 423 -15.96 2.71 17.22
CA ILE A 423 -17.39 3.04 17.38
C ILE A 423 -17.66 3.85 18.66
N LEU A 424 -16.92 3.61 19.74
CA LEU A 424 -17.03 4.42 20.95
C LEU A 424 -16.53 5.86 20.76
N GLY A 425 -15.45 6.07 20.01
CA GLY A 425 -14.74 7.34 20.03
C GLY A 425 -14.96 8.26 18.83
N THR A 426 -15.56 7.77 17.76
CA THR A 426 -15.76 8.55 16.52
C THR A 426 -17.07 9.35 16.49
N PRO A 427 -18.19 8.95 17.16
CA PRO A 427 -19.44 9.71 17.12
C PRO A 427 -19.29 11.12 17.71
N ASN A 428 -20.00 12.07 17.12
CA ASN A 428 -20.05 13.44 17.60
C ASN A 428 -20.48 13.53 19.06
N GLY A 429 -19.79 14.35 19.84
CA GLY A 429 -20.05 14.56 21.28
C GLY A 429 -19.34 13.59 22.22
N ILE A 430 -18.56 12.62 21.70
CA ILE A 430 -17.72 11.73 22.52
C ILE A 430 -16.25 12.09 22.31
N GLY A 431 -15.66 12.74 23.29
CA GLY A 431 -14.25 13.16 23.23
C GLY A 431 -13.28 12.15 23.82
N ILE A 432 -11.99 12.34 23.52
CA ILE A 432 -10.90 11.48 23.97
C ILE A 432 -10.88 11.29 25.51
N SER A 433 -11.21 12.34 26.28
CA SER A 433 -11.28 12.29 27.73
C SER A 433 -12.30 11.24 28.23
N THR A 434 -13.48 11.16 27.61
CA THR A 434 -14.50 10.16 27.97
C THR A 434 -14.02 8.75 27.63
N CYS A 435 -13.44 8.56 26.46
CA CYS A 435 -12.88 7.27 26.04
C CYS A 435 -11.77 6.81 26.99
N THR A 436 -10.81 7.70 27.28
CA THR A 436 -9.70 7.41 28.20
C THR A 436 -10.20 7.06 29.61
N SER A 437 -11.22 7.78 30.11
CA SER A 437 -11.82 7.50 31.40
C SER A 437 -12.46 6.10 31.44
N ILE A 438 -13.23 5.74 30.42
CA ILE A 438 -13.83 4.40 30.29
C ILE A 438 -12.72 3.33 30.29
N THR A 439 -11.69 3.51 29.47
CA THR A 439 -10.60 2.53 29.37
C THR A 439 -9.82 2.38 30.68
N ASN A 440 -9.51 3.50 31.36
CA ASN A 440 -8.84 3.46 32.66
C ASN A 440 -9.67 2.67 33.71
N LYS A 441 -10.99 2.85 33.71
CA LYS A 441 -11.88 2.09 34.60
C LYS A 441 -11.97 0.62 34.25
N VAL A 442 -11.96 0.30 32.94
CA VAL A 442 -11.90 -1.09 32.45
C VAL A 442 -10.60 -1.76 32.94
N ILE A 443 -9.45 -1.09 32.81
CA ILE A 443 -8.15 -1.58 33.30
C ILE A 443 -8.15 -1.75 34.81
N ALA A 444 -8.56 -0.71 35.56
CA ALA A 444 -8.52 -0.69 37.01
C ALA A 444 -9.44 -1.75 37.67
N ASN A 445 -10.50 -2.14 36.99
CA ASN A 445 -11.48 -3.11 37.49
C ASN A 445 -11.38 -4.48 36.82
N ASN A 446 -10.36 -4.70 35.97
CA ASN A 446 -10.14 -5.93 35.19
C ASN A 446 -11.42 -6.39 34.44
N ILE A 447 -12.10 -5.43 33.79
CA ILE A 447 -13.32 -5.68 33.03
C ILE A 447 -12.93 -6.02 31.59
N ASN A 448 -13.61 -6.98 30.98
CA ASN A 448 -13.46 -7.21 29.54
C ASN A 448 -14.06 -6.02 28.78
N PHE A 449 -13.23 -5.35 27.95
CA PHE A 449 -13.62 -4.11 27.25
C PHE A 449 -14.85 -4.29 26.37
N ARG A 450 -14.93 -5.41 25.61
CA ARG A 450 -16.09 -5.70 24.76
C ARG A 450 -17.36 -5.88 25.56
N SER A 451 -17.27 -6.49 26.76
CA SER A 451 -18.46 -6.84 27.57
C SER A 451 -19.29 -5.62 27.98
N ILE A 452 -18.69 -4.42 28.10
CA ILE A 452 -19.42 -3.21 28.47
C ILE A 452 -20.47 -2.79 27.43
N PHE A 453 -20.33 -3.23 26.17
CA PHE A 453 -21.26 -2.92 25.08
C PHE A 453 -22.39 -3.95 24.92
N TYR A 454 -22.28 -5.14 25.51
CA TYR A 454 -23.25 -6.23 25.33
C TYR A 454 -23.95 -6.64 26.63
N ASN A 455 -23.33 -6.40 27.76
CA ASN A 455 -23.83 -6.81 29.06
C ASN A 455 -24.32 -5.62 29.89
N ALA A 456 -24.95 -5.91 31.04
CA ALA A 456 -25.19 -4.90 32.05
C ALA A 456 -23.88 -4.33 32.58
N LEU A 457 -23.85 -3.04 32.83
CA LEU A 457 -22.65 -2.38 33.36
C LEU A 457 -22.47 -2.75 34.85
N PRO A 458 -21.22 -2.94 35.31
CA PRO A 458 -20.92 -3.14 36.71
C PRO A 458 -21.38 -1.95 37.55
N ASN A 459 -22.04 -2.21 38.64
CA ASN A 459 -22.60 -1.18 39.52
C ASN A 459 -21.51 -0.23 40.05
N GLY A 460 -21.73 1.08 39.92
CA GLY A 460 -20.87 2.10 40.49
C GLY A 460 -19.56 2.34 39.76
N VAL A 461 -19.23 1.60 38.67
CA VAL A 461 -17.99 1.78 37.94
C VAL A 461 -18.09 2.94 36.95
N PHE A 462 -19.14 2.97 36.13
CA PHE A 462 -19.34 4.01 35.11
C PHE A 462 -20.45 4.97 35.54
N ALA A 463 -20.32 6.25 35.17
CA ALA A 463 -21.29 7.27 35.53
C ALA A 463 -21.41 8.38 34.47
N GLY A 464 -22.54 9.07 34.45
CA GLY A 464 -22.71 10.31 33.68
C GLY A 464 -22.41 10.20 32.20
N ARG A 465 -21.31 10.84 31.74
CA ARG A 465 -20.90 10.87 30.32
C ARG A 465 -20.48 9.50 29.81
N GLU A 466 -19.88 8.69 30.66
CA GLU A 466 -19.35 7.37 30.28
C GLU A 466 -20.54 6.41 29.97
N VAL A 467 -21.56 6.38 30.83
CA VAL A 467 -22.77 5.58 30.61
C VAL A 467 -23.43 6.01 29.28
N ARG A 468 -23.64 7.33 29.07
CA ARG A 468 -24.25 7.82 27.84
C ARG A 468 -23.44 7.44 26.59
N ALA A 469 -22.10 7.48 26.66
CA ALA A 469 -21.25 7.06 25.55
C ALA A 469 -21.38 5.54 25.27
N ILE A 470 -21.36 4.73 26.29
CA ILE A 470 -21.57 3.27 26.19
C ILE A 470 -22.96 2.94 25.63
N ASP A 471 -24.02 3.60 26.14
CA ASP A 471 -25.38 3.39 25.65
C ASP A 471 -25.58 3.79 24.20
N LYS A 472 -24.86 4.84 23.73
CA LYS A 472 -24.83 5.23 22.30
C LYS A 472 -24.25 4.12 21.44
N VAL A 473 -23.17 3.46 21.89
CA VAL A 473 -22.59 2.29 21.21
C VAL A 473 -23.57 1.11 21.22
N LYS A 474 -24.20 0.81 22.36
CA LYS A 474 -25.22 -0.25 22.45
C LYS A 474 -26.38 -0.01 21.48
N ALA A 475 -26.86 1.23 21.38
CA ALA A 475 -27.90 1.60 20.43
C ALA A 475 -27.47 1.38 18.98
N SER A 476 -26.22 1.73 18.64
CA SER A 476 -25.67 1.46 17.31
C SER A 476 -25.57 -0.04 17.02
N ILE A 477 -25.05 -0.83 17.96
CA ILE A 477 -24.96 -2.30 17.83
C ILE A 477 -26.32 -2.92 17.61
N ALA A 478 -27.35 -2.47 18.31
CA ALA A 478 -28.73 -2.99 18.19
C ALA A 478 -29.29 -2.84 16.76
N VAL A 479 -28.84 -1.81 16.01
CA VAL A 479 -29.25 -1.61 14.60
C VAL A 479 -28.57 -2.64 13.68
N PHE A 480 -27.27 -2.83 13.81
CA PHE A 480 -26.51 -3.62 12.84
C PHE A 480 -26.28 -5.10 13.23
N GLN A 481 -26.55 -5.49 14.47
CA GLN A 481 -26.28 -6.87 14.93
C GLN A 481 -27.00 -7.99 14.15
N GLY A 482 -28.05 -7.63 13.40
CA GLY A 482 -28.79 -8.56 12.55
C GLY A 482 -28.39 -8.51 11.07
N TRP A 483 -27.40 -7.67 10.69
CA TRP A 483 -26.97 -7.59 9.30
C TRP A 483 -26.08 -8.76 8.93
N ASN A 484 -26.13 -9.11 7.63
CA ASN A 484 -25.25 -10.12 7.04
C ASN A 484 -24.35 -9.47 6.00
N LEU A 485 -23.07 -9.80 6.00
CA LEU A 485 -22.09 -9.28 5.04
C LEU A 485 -22.40 -9.68 3.58
N THR A 486 -23.23 -10.69 3.36
CA THR A 486 -23.70 -11.06 2.00
C THR A 486 -24.82 -10.16 1.47
N GLU A 487 -25.41 -9.31 2.30
CA GLU A 487 -26.41 -8.33 1.88
C GLU A 487 -25.77 -7.22 1.05
N THR A 488 -26.55 -6.62 0.16
CA THR A 488 -26.04 -5.57 -0.75
C THR A 488 -26.13 -4.16 -0.12
N ILE A 489 -25.34 -3.23 -0.65
CA ILE A 489 -25.43 -1.81 -0.29
C ILE A 489 -26.87 -1.32 -0.44
N ASN A 490 -27.54 -1.65 -1.54
CA ASN A 490 -28.93 -1.23 -1.81
C ASN A 490 -29.91 -1.69 -0.72
N GLN A 491 -29.75 -2.92 -0.21
CA GLN A 491 -30.59 -3.45 0.85
C GLN A 491 -30.39 -2.75 2.20
N ARG A 492 -29.22 -2.16 2.45
CA ARG A 492 -28.85 -1.57 3.75
C ARG A 492 -28.62 -0.06 3.74
N THR A 493 -28.74 0.62 2.60
CA THR A 493 -28.49 2.06 2.49
C THR A 493 -29.29 2.87 3.51
N ASN A 494 -30.59 2.60 3.67
CA ASN A 494 -31.45 3.31 4.62
C ASN A 494 -31.06 3.08 6.07
N ASP A 495 -30.67 1.85 6.42
CA ASP A 495 -30.22 1.49 7.76
C ASP A 495 -28.87 2.16 8.06
N ILE A 496 -27.96 2.17 7.09
CA ILE A 496 -26.64 2.85 7.17
C ILE A 496 -26.86 4.37 7.34
N ASP A 497 -27.71 4.98 6.52
CA ASP A 497 -28.05 6.41 6.65
C ASP A 497 -28.61 6.71 8.05
N THR A 498 -29.51 5.88 8.57
CA THR A 498 -30.11 6.04 9.90
C THR A 498 -29.06 5.99 11.01
N ILE A 499 -28.17 5.00 10.98
CA ILE A 499 -27.12 4.86 11.99
C ILE A 499 -26.08 5.98 11.90
N LEU A 500 -25.75 6.42 10.70
CA LEU A 500 -24.83 7.56 10.50
C LEU A 500 -25.45 8.87 10.98
N LEU A 501 -26.72 9.14 10.65
CA LEU A 501 -27.43 10.37 11.10
C LEU A 501 -27.60 10.42 12.63
N ALA A 502 -27.70 9.27 13.30
CA ALA A 502 -27.73 9.21 14.76
C ALA A 502 -26.40 9.58 15.43
N ASN A 503 -25.29 9.54 14.68
CA ASN A 503 -23.94 9.69 15.22
C ASN A 503 -23.16 10.88 14.63
N PHE A 504 -23.53 11.37 13.45
CA PHE A 504 -22.81 12.37 12.66
C PHE A 504 -23.73 13.44 12.09
N THR A 505 -23.17 14.50 11.54
CA THR A 505 -23.90 15.60 10.89
C THR A 505 -24.41 15.19 9.50
N GLN A 506 -25.39 15.94 8.97
CA GLN A 506 -25.89 15.72 7.60
C GLN A 506 -24.80 15.86 6.52
N ASN A 507 -23.84 16.75 6.72
CA ASN A 507 -22.72 16.93 5.77
C ASN A 507 -21.82 15.69 5.74
N GLU A 508 -21.51 15.11 6.91
CA GLU A 508 -20.72 13.88 7.00
C GLU A 508 -21.46 12.68 6.38
N VAL A 509 -22.78 12.62 6.50
CA VAL A 509 -23.58 11.58 5.84
C VAL A 509 -23.65 11.80 4.32
N ALA A 510 -23.55 13.05 3.85
CA ALA A 510 -23.46 13.34 2.42
C ALA A 510 -22.19 12.73 1.79
N ASP A 511 -21.08 12.68 2.51
CA ASP A 511 -19.84 12.05 2.02
C ASP A 511 -20.04 10.55 1.76
N TRP A 512 -20.77 9.86 2.62
CA TRP A 512 -21.19 8.47 2.39
C TRP A 512 -22.03 8.32 1.12
N ARG A 513 -23.05 9.18 0.96
CA ARG A 513 -23.94 9.14 -0.21
C ARG A 513 -23.19 9.44 -1.51
N ASN A 514 -22.25 10.38 -1.48
CA ASN A 514 -21.38 10.68 -2.61
C ASN A 514 -20.50 9.46 -2.98
N LEU A 515 -19.97 8.76 -1.99
CA LEU A 515 -19.18 7.55 -2.23
C LEU A 515 -20.02 6.46 -2.89
N ILE A 516 -21.17 6.09 -2.31
CA ILE A 516 -22.01 4.99 -2.84
C ILE A 516 -22.58 5.30 -4.23
N ALA A 517 -22.77 6.56 -4.56
CA ALA A 517 -23.19 6.96 -5.93
C ALA A 517 -22.14 6.60 -6.99
N THR A 518 -20.89 6.35 -6.61
CA THR A 518 -19.79 5.93 -7.50
C THR A 518 -19.60 4.41 -7.57
N LEU A 519 -20.32 3.64 -6.72
CA LEU A 519 -20.16 2.20 -6.58
C LEU A 519 -21.38 1.44 -7.15
N PRO A 520 -21.20 0.18 -7.56
CA PRO A 520 -22.32 -0.68 -7.95
C PRO A 520 -23.26 -0.93 -6.74
N THR A 521 -24.55 -0.68 -6.91
CA THR A 521 -25.55 -0.84 -5.83
C THR A 521 -25.73 -2.28 -5.34
N ASP A 522 -25.40 -3.26 -6.20
CA ASP A 522 -25.43 -4.70 -5.88
C ASP A 522 -24.14 -5.23 -5.26
N MET A 523 -23.19 -4.34 -4.95
CA MET A 523 -22.01 -4.65 -4.15
C MET A 523 -22.44 -5.12 -2.76
N THR A 524 -21.91 -6.25 -2.30
CA THR A 524 -22.21 -6.75 -0.94
C THR A 524 -21.48 -5.95 0.13
N LEU A 525 -21.93 -6.03 1.37
CA LEU A 525 -21.25 -5.36 2.50
C LEU A 525 -19.85 -5.94 2.75
N ASP A 526 -19.60 -7.22 2.40
CA ASP A 526 -18.27 -7.83 2.47
C ASP A 526 -17.33 -7.25 1.42
N GLU A 527 -17.79 -7.16 0.17
CA GLU A 527 -17.06 -6.51 -0.91
C GLU A 527 -16.80 -5.03 -0.63
N LEU A 528 -17.77 -4.32 -0.04
CA LEU A 528 -17.61 -2.93 0.38
C LEU A 528 -16.58 -2.80 1.51
N LYS A 529 -16.61 -3.70 2.50
CA LYS A 529 -15.58 -3.77 3.57
C LYS A 529 -14.19 -3.93 2.97
N ASP A 530 -14.02 -4.92 2.11
CA ASP A 530 -12.74 -5.19 1.45
C ASP A 530 -12.28 -4.01 0.57
N TYR A 531 -13.21 -3.40 -0.18
CA TYR A 531 -12.95 -2.21 -0.98
C TYR A 531 -12.50 -1.01 -0.14
N LEU A 532 -13.11 -0.79 1.02
CA LEU A 532 -12.74 0.31 1.93
C LEU A 532 -11.43 0.04 2.67
N GLN A 533 -11.13 -1.20 3.00
CA GLN A 533 -9.94 -1.57 3.79
C GLN A 533 -8.66 -1.74 2.97
N THR A 534 -8.77 -2.08 1.68
CA THR A 534 -7.57 -2.32 0.87
C THR A 534 -6.85 -1.02 0.50
N ASP A 535 -5.52 -1.00 0.57
CA ASP A 535 -4.69 0.10 0.08
C ASP A 535 -4.26 -0.10 -1.38
N SER A 536 -4.43 -1.31 -1.93
CA SER A 536 -4.08 -1.63 -3.30
C SER A 536 -5.15 -1.17 -4.29
N GLN A 537 -4.76 -0.32 -5.23
CA GLN A 537 -5.67 0.11 -6.31
C GLN A 537 -6.05 -1.06 -7.23
N GLU A 538 -5.12 -1.98 -7.50
CA GLU A 538 -5.40 -3.19 -8.29
C GLU A 538 -6.46 -4.07 -7.63
N THR A 539 -6.37 -4.27 -6.31
CA THR A 539 -7.39 -5.00 -5.55
C THR A 539 -8.75 -4.30 -5.59
N LYS A 540 -8.78 -2.95 -5.50
CA LYS A 540 -10.02 -2.17 -5.62
C LYS A 540 -10.67 -2.35 -6.99
N ASP A 541 -9.86 -2.21 -8.05
CA ASP A 541 -10.31 -2.39 -9.42
C ASP A 541 -10.87 -3.82 -9.62
N ASN A 542 -10.15 -4.84 -9.13
CA ASN A 542 -10.60 -6.24 -9.21
C ASN A 542 -11.93 -6.49 -8.47
N ILE A 543 -12.12 -5.87 -7.30
CA ILE A 543 -13.41 -5.98 -6.57
C ILE A 543 -14.53 -5.37 -7.41
N ILE A 544 -14.34 -4.15 -7.92
CA ILE A 544 -15.34 -3.47 -8.74
C ILE A 544 -15.64 -4.27 -10.03
N ASP A 545 -14.59 -4.72 -10.72
CA ASP A 545 -14.74 -5.53 -11.93
C ASP A 545 -15.47 -6.84 -11.65
N GLY A 546 -15.18 -7.50 -10.53
CA GLY A 546 -15.86 -8.72 -10.09
C GLY A 546 -17.35 -8.50 -9.84
N VAL A 547 -17.71 -7.37 -9.19
CA VAL A 547 -19.11 -7.00 -8.97
C VAL A 547 -19.82 -6.76 -10.32
N TYR A 548 -19.21 -5.99 -11.23
CA TYR A 548 -19.79 -5.76 -12.56
C TYR A 548 -19.92 -7.04 -13.38
N GLN A 549 -18.96 -7.94 -13.33
CA GLN A 549 -19.05 -9.25 -13.98
C GLN A 549 -20.25 -10.06 -13.46
N ARG A 550 -20.46 -10.09 -12.14
CA ARG A 550 -21.62 -10.77 -11.51
C ARG A 550 -22.94 -10.14 -11.95
N ILE A 551 -23.03 -8.79 -11.92
CA ILE A 551 -24.23 -8.07 -12.35
C ILE A 551 -24.52 -8.34 -13.84
N ASN A 552 -23.50 -8.31 -14.68
CA ASN A 552 -23.62 -8.49 -16.12
C ASN A 552 -23.99 -9.94 -16.52
N GLN A 553 -23.55 -10.94 -15.75
CA GLN A 553 -24.00 -12.32 -15.92
C GLN A 553 -25.49 -12.51 -15.64
N ALA A 554 -26.04 -11.72 -14.73
CA ALA A 554 -27.46 -11.75 -14.35
C ALA A 554 -28.36 -10.86 -15.22
N ASN A 555 -27.78 -9.98 -16.04
CA ASN A 555 -28.52 -8.99 -16.82
C ASN A 555 -28.30 -9.14 -18.35
N PRO A 556 -29.35 -9.25 -19.16
CA PRO A 556 -29.22 -9.32 -20.63
C PRO A 556 -28.70 -8.00 -21.27
N ASN A 557 -28.74 -6.86 -20.54
CA ASN A 557 -28.17 -5.56 -20.95
C ASN A 557 -27.08 -5.17 -19.98
N PRO A 558 -25.82 -5.59 -20.20
CA PRO A 558 -24.73 -5.33 -19.26
C PRO A 558 -24.42 -3.83 -19.12
N ASN A 559 -24.29 -3.38 -17.89
CA ASN A 559 -23.76 -2.04 -17.60
C ASN A 559 -22.26 -2.01 -17.88
N PRO A 560 -21.75 -1.05 -18.67
CA PRO A 560 -20.31 -0.93 -18.86
C PRO A 560 -19.62 -0.56 -17.54
N VAL A 561 -18.45 -1.16 -17.30
CA VAL A 561 -17.57 -0.70 -16.21
C VAL A 561 -17.22 0.77 -16.47
N PRO A 562 -17.37 1.68 -15.48
CA PRO A 562 -17.05 3.09 -15.69
C PRO A 562 -15.60 3.27 -16.11
N ASP A 563 -15.39 3.91 -17.25
CA ASP A 563 -14.06 4.23 -17.77
C ASP A 563 -13.63 5.58 -17.22
N LYS A 564 -12.64 5.59 -16.31
CA LYS A 564 -12.21 6.79 -15.55
C LYS A 564 -10.70 6.98 -15.63
N VAL A 565 -10.24 8.24 -15.77
CA VAL A 565 -8.83 8.61 -15.60
C VAL A 565 -8.41 8.38 -14.16
N LYS A 566 -7.28 7.71 -13.92
CA LYS A 566 -6.77 7.42 -12.57
C LYS A 566 -5.88 8.55 -12.06
N ILE A 567 -6.20 9.13 -10.90
CA ILE A 567 -5.36 10.13 -10.22
C ILE A 567 -4.88 9.55 -8.89
N MET A 568 -3.57 9.42 -8.73
CA MET A 568 -3.01 8.80 -7.52
C MET A 568 -1.64 9.37 -7.12
N SER A 569 -1.15 9.00 -5.93
CA SER A 569 0.18 9.39 -5.48
C SER A 569 1.28 8.50 -6.06
N PHE A 570 2.53 8.97 -6.01
CA PHE A 570 3.70 8.18 -6.41
C PHE A 570 3.83 6.88 -5.59
N HIS A 571 3.46 6.88 -4.32
CA HIS A 571 3.49 5.67 -3.48
C HIS A 571 2.39 4.67 -3.86
N SER A 572 1.16 5.17 -4.06
CA SER A 572 0.01 4.31 -4.37
C SER A 572 0.03 3.73 -5.79
N CYS A 573 0.86 4.25 -6.69
CA CYS A 573 0.99 3.71 -8.05
C CYS A 573 1.91 2.46 -8.14
N LYS A 574 2.61 2.10 -7.04
CA LYS A 574 3.47 0.91 -7.02
C LYS A 574 2.65 -0.36 -7.32
N GLY A 575 3.15 -1.22 -8.19
CA GLY A 575 2.42 -2.40 -8.70
C GLY A 575 1.63 -2.14 -9.98
N LEU A 576 1.06 -0.96 -10.18
CA LEU A 576 0.21 -0.60 -11.31
C LEU A 576 0.98 -0.22 -12.57
N SER A 577 0.26 -0.08 -13.67
CA SER A 577 0.79 0.48 -14.92
C SER A 577 -0.35 1.05 -15.78
N ALA A 578 -0.03 2.04 -16.63
CA ALA A 578 -0.96 2.65 -17.57
C ALA A 578 -0.31 2.82 -18.95
N LYS A 579 -1.09 2.95 -20.00
CA LYS A 579 -0.57 3.23 -21.35
C LYS A 579 0.06 4.61 -21.41
N VAL A 580 -0.60 5.60 -20.79
CA VAL A 580 -0.14 6.99 -20.71
C VAL A 580 -0.08 7.45 -19.26
N VAL A 581 1.03 8.05 -18.86
CA VAL A 581 1.23 8.60 -17.52
C VAL A 581 1.61 10.06 -17.59
N PHE A 582 0.91 10.90 -16.83
CA PHE A 582 1.28 12.30 -16.58
C PHE A 582 1.89 12.42 -15.19
N ILE A 583 3.02 13.14 -15.10
CA ILE A 583 3.74 13.42 -13.84
C ILE A 583 3.89 14.94 -13.70
N PRO A 584 2.84 15.65 -13.23
CA PRO A 584 2.89 17.08 -12.99
C PRO A 584 3.64 17.45 -11.72
N GLY A 585 4.11 18.69 -11.65
CA GLY A 585 4.58 19.30 -10.41
C GLY A 585 5.96 18.83 -9.95
N LEU A 586 6.86 18.61 -10.91
CA LEU A 586 8.24 18.27 -10.60
C LEU A 586 9.03 19.54 -10.21
N GLU A 587 8.65 20.14 -9.08
CA GLU A 587 9.24 21.38 -8.55
C GLU A 587 9.93 21.15 -7.21
N GLU A 588 11.04 21.83 -7.00
CA GLU A 588 11.73 21.86 -5.70
C GLU A 588 10.78 22.34 -4.60
N THR A 589 10.78 21.72 -3.43
CA THR A 589 9.87 21.89 -2.30
C THR A 589 8.51 21.17 -2.43
N ILE A 590 8.08 20.80 -3.61
CA ILE A 590 6.98 19.88 -3.86
C ILE A 590 7.51 18.46 -3.96
N PHE A 591 8.52 18.26 -4.85
CA PHE A 591 9.20 16.99 -5.03
C PHE A 591 10.69 17.21 -5.43
N PRO A 592 11.64 16.92 -4.53
CA PRO A 592 11.47 16.46 -3.17
C PRO A 592 10.87 17.55 -2.26
N ASN A 593 10.14 17.12 -1.22
CA ASN A 593 9.59 18.05 -0.24
C ASN A 593 10.70 18.62 0.68
N GLN A 594 10.39 19.66 1.45
CA GLN A 594 11.37 20.33 2.31
C GLN A 594 12.04 19.42 3.33
N ILE A 595 11.32 18.44 3.87
CA ILE A 595 11.85 17.48 4.85
C ILE A 595 12.85 16.55 4.17
N ALA A 596 12.51 16.03 3.00
CA ALA A 596 13.39 15.14 2.24
C ALA A 596 14.70 15.83 1.85
N GLN A 597 14.68 17.14 1.60
CA GLN A 597 15.89 17.90 1.25
C GLN A 597 16.94 17.95 2.37
N GLN A 598 16.54 17.75 3.61
CA GLN A 598 17.42 17.79 4.78
C GLN A 598 18.09 16.43 5.10
N VAL A 599 17.64 15.35 4.47
CA VAL A 599 18.10 13.98 4.76
C VAL A 599 18.55 13.29 3.47
N PRO A 600 19.86 13.05 3.28
CA PRO A 600 20.37 12.44 2.05
C PRO A 600 19.68 11.12 1.67
N GLY A 601 19.36 10.27 2.64
CA GLY A 601 18.63 9.01 2.41
C GLY A 601 17.24 9.22 1.82
N LEU A 602 16.53 10.30 2.20
CA LEU A 602 15.22 10.63 1.66
C LEU A 602 15.32 11.21 0.24
N ILE A 603 16.42 11.85 -0.13
CA ILE A 603 16.67 12.26 -1.53
C ILE A 603 16.81 11.03 -2.43
N LEU A 604 17.56 10.01 -1.98
CA LEU A 604 17.69 8.75 -2.72
C LEU A 604 16.32 8.03 -2.84
N GLU A 605 15.51 8.05 -1.79
CA GLU A 605 14.15 7.50 -1.84
C GLU A 605 13.27 8.27 -2.83
N ASN A 606 13.35 9.62 -2.88
CA ASN A 606 12.61 10.40 -3.86
C ASN A 606 13.08 10.11 -5.30
N ALA A 607 14.36 9.87 -5.54
CA ALA A 607 14.84 9.41 -6.84
C ALA A 607 14.21 8.05 -7.23
N ARG A 608 14.11 7.11 -6.29
CA ARG A 608 13.43 5.82 -6.49
C ARG A 608 11.92 5.99 -6.71
N LEU A 609 11.28 6.91 -5.98
CA LEU A 609 9.86 7.23 -6.19
C LEU A 609 9.60 7.76 -7.60
N LEU A 610 10.48 8.65 -8.10
CA LEU A 610 10.37 9.13 -9.48
C LEU A 610 10.62 8.00 -10.49
N TYR A 611 11.61 7.15 -10.25
CA TYR A 611 11.86 5.95 -11.04
C TYR A 611 10.62 5.03 -11.09
N VAL A 612 10.00 4.78 -9.94
CA VAL A 612 8.76 4.00 -9.87
C VAL A 612 7.66 4.69 -10.65
N ALA A 613 7.46 6.00 -10.49
CA ALA A 613 6.41 6.76 -11.18
C ALA A 613 6.58 6.72 -12.71
N ILE A 614 7.80 6.96 -13.23
CA ILE A 614 8.10 6.91 -14.67
C ILE A 614 7.86 5.50 -15.22
N THR A 615 8.29 4.46 -14.51
CA THR A 615 8.13 3.05 -14.94
C THR A 615 6.70 2.52 -14.83
N ARG A 616 5.74 3.34 -14.42
CA ARG A 616 4.29 3.01 -14.58
C ARG A 616 3.81 3.18 -16.00
N ALA A 617 4.47 4.04 -16.78
CA ALA A 617 4.13 4.29 -18.18
C ALA A 617 4.57 3.13 -19.07
N LYS A 618 3.67 2.70 -19.96
CA LYS A 618 3.99 1.70 -21.00
C LYS A 618 4.42 2.37 -22.29
N ALA A 619 3.54 3.22 -22.89
CA ALA A 619 3.73 3.85 -24.19
C ALA A 619 4.16 5.31 -24.13
N ALA A 620 3.59 6.08 -23.19
CA ALA A 620 3.84 7.53 -23.10
C ALA A 620 4.00 7.99 -21.65
N CYS A 621 4.97 8.88 -21.43
CA CYS A 621 5.19 9.55 -20.16
C CYS A 621 5.38 11.06 -20.41
N ILE A 622 4.55 11.89 -19.77
CA ILE A 622 4.58 13.35 -19.90
C ILE A 622 4.88 13.93 -18.52
N ILE A 623 6.05 14.57 -18.37
CA ILE A 623 6.57 15.09 -17.11
C ILE A 623 6.59 16.61 -17.18
N SER A 624 6.12 17.30 -16.13
CA SER A 624 6.05 18.76 -16.15
C SER A 624 6.37 19.41 -14.81
N TRP A 625 6.73 20.70 -14.91
CA TRP A 625 6.80 21.60 -13.77
C TRP A 625 6.29 22.99 -14.16
N SER A 626 5.87 23.77 -13.16
CA SER A 626 5.28 25.09 -13.35
C SER A 626 6.09 26.19 -12.67
N ARG A 627 6.27 27.35 -13.34
CA ARG A 627 7.03 28.49 -12.78
C ARG A 627 6.34 29.12 -11.57
N TYR A 628 5.00 29.04 -11.51
CA TYR A 628 4.19 29.56 -10.42
C TYR A 628 3.14 28.54 -10.01
N ARG A 629 2.91 28.44 -8.71
CA ARG A 629 1.87 27.59 -8.13
C ARG A 629 1.07 28.36 -7.09
N ASN A 630 -0.25 28.17 -7.06
CA ASN A 630 -1.07 28.72 -6.00
C ASN A 630 -1.08 27.73 -4.82
N MET A 631 -0.53 28.17 -3.70
CA MET A 631 -0.46 27.39 -2.47
C MET A 631 -0.85 28.26 -1.27
N PHE A 632 -1.74 27.75 -0.43
CA PHE A 632 -2.21 28.48 0.77
C PHE A 632 -2.77 29.88 0.45
N GLY A 633 -3.44 30.03 -0.70
CA GLY A 633 -4.01 31.31 -1.17
C GLY A 633 -2.99 32.27 -1.80
N ASN A 634 -1.71 31.93 -1.86
CA ASN A 634 -0.65 32.77 -2.44
C ASN A 634 -0.10 32.18 -3.74
N ARG A 635 0.26 33.08 -4.68
CA ARG A 635 1.00 32.71 -5.89
C ARG A 635 2.50 32.64 -5.58
N ILE A 636 3.06 31.42 -5.55
CA ILE A 636 4.45 31.15 -5.18
C ILE A 636 5.24 30.86 -6.45
N GLN A 637 6.42 31.49 -6.57
CA GLN A 637 7.37 31.19 -7.63
C GLN A 637 8.09 29.88 -7.31
N MET A 638 8.11 28.96 -8.27
CA MET A 638 8.70 27.64 -8.12
C MET A 638 10.04 27.54 -8.88
N ARG A 639 10.85 26.59 -8.49
CA ARG A 639 12.08 26.19 -9.20
C ARG A 639 11.91 24.73 -9.68
N PRO A 640 12.55 24.36 -10.83
CA PRO A 640 12.53 22.98 -11.24
C PRO A 640 13.12 22.07 -10.15
N SER A 641 12.56 20.89 -9.98
CA SER A 641 13.14 19.86 -9.12
C SER A 641 14.57 19.54 -9.54
N ARG A 642 15.41 19.22 -8.58
CA ARG A 642 16.79 18.73 -8.83
C ARG A 642 16.82 17.51 -9.74
N PHE A 643 15.74 16.74 -9.82
CA PHE A 643 15.62 15.56 -10.68
C PHE A 643 15.34 15.91 -12.14
N CYS A 644 14.92 17.15 -12.47
CA CYS A 644 14.66 17.56 -13.85
C CYS A 644 15.88 17.40 -14.77
N GLY A 645 17.08 17.69 -14.25
CA GLY A 645 18.33 17.49 -14.97
C GLY A 645 18.77 16.04 -15.17
N ASN A 646 18.11 15.10 -14.48
CA ASN A 646 18.48 13.68 -14.47
C ASN A 646 17.70 12.83 -15.48
N LEU A 647 16.73 13.40 -16.21
CA LEU A 647 15.86 12.65 -17.12
C LEU A 647 16.46 12.35 -18.50
N GLY A 648 17.62 12.92 -18.80
CA GLY A 648 18.26 12.78 -20.11
C GLY A 648 17.58 13.54 -21.26
N THR A 649 16.48 14.26 -20.97
CA THR A 649 15.71 15.06 -21.93
C THR A 649 15.51 16.47 -21.37
N PRO A 650 15.85 17.54 -22.13
CA PRO A 650 15.69 18.91 -21.67
C PRO A 650 14.21 19.31 -21.60
N PHE A 651 13.83 20.07 -20.57
CA PHE A 651 12.50 20.66 -20.46
C PHE A 651 12.35 21.84 -21.42
N SER A 652 11.22 21.90 -22.10
CA SER A 652 10.87 22.99 -23.03
C SER A 652 9.60 23.71 -22.58
N GLN A 653 9.54 25.05 -22.90
CA GLN A 653 8.34 25.85 -22.63
C GLN A 653 7.16 25.30 -23.45
N GLN A 654 6.08 24.95 -22.78
CA GLN A 654 4.87 24.49 -23.45
C GLN A 654 3.85 25.63 -23.55
N ASN A 655 3.49 25.98 -24.78
CA ASN A 655 2.50 27.01 -25.06
C ASN A 655 1.21 26.46 -25.68
N ASN A 656 1.19 25.18 -26.05
CA ASN A 656 0.01 24.53 -26.57
C ASN A 656 -0.99 24.26 -25.45
N ILE A 657 -2.26 24.13 -25.80
CA ILE A 657 -3.34 23.83 -24.85
C ILE A 657 -3.47 22.32 -24.56
N CYS A 658 -2.91 21.47 -25.43
CA CYS A 658 -2.86 20.01 -25.32
C CYS A 658 -1.72 19.46 -26.15
N ILE A 659 -1.51 18.15 -26.14
CA ILE A 659 -0.67 17.45 -27.10
C ILE A 659 -1.10 17.78 -28.54
N SER A 660 -0.14 17.96 -29.44
CA SER A 660 -0.40 18.18 -30.87
C SER A 660 -0.93 16.91 -31.55
N ALA A 661 -1.55 17.05 -32.72
CA ALA A 661 -2.04 15.90 -33.49
C ALA A 661 -0.91 14.90 -33.84
N VAL A 662 0.31 15.39 -34.09
CA VAL A 662 1.48 14.53 -34.36
C VAL A 662 1.89 13.76 -33.10
N GLU A 663 1.94 14.42 -31.95
CA GLU A 663 2.25 13.78 -30.66
C GLU A 663 1.18 12.75 -30.28
N GLN A 664 -0.11 13.08 -30.46
CA GLN A 664 -1.22 12.16 -30.26
C GLN A 664 -1.05 10.89 -31.13
N GLN A 665 -0.76 11.06 -32.43
CA GLN A 665 -0.56 9.94 -33.33
C GLN A 665 0.64 9.08 -32.91
N THR A 666 1.75 9.72 -32.49
CA THR A 666 2.92 9.01 -31.96
C THR A 666 2.59 8.17 -30.73
N ILE A 667 1.77 8.70 -29.81
CA ILE A 667 1.31 7.97 -28.63
C ILE A 667 0.42 6.78 -29.02
N LEU A 668 -0.53 7.00 -29.95
CA LEU A 668 -1.42 5.93 -30.44
C LEU A 668 -0.65 4.81 -31.13
N ASP A 669 0.33 5.16 -31.94
CA ASP A 669 1.22 4.20 -32.58
C ASP A 669 2.04 3.41 -31.56
N SER A 670 2.57 4.08 -30.53
CA SER A 670 3.28 3.43 -29.43
C SER A 670 2.39 2.49 -28.61
N ILE A 671 1.11 2.84 -28.43
CA ILE A 671 0.12 1.99 -27.74
C ILE A 671 -0.20 0.75 -28.56
N ARG A 672 -0.33 0.88 -29.89
CA ARG A 672 -0.61 -0.24 -30.78
C ARG A 672 0.53 -1.26 -30.82
N ASP A 673 1.74 -0.83 -30.62
CA ASP A 673 2.94 -1.67 -30.69
C ASP A 673 3.29 -2.37 -29.37
N LEU A 674 2.56 -2.10 -28.29
CA LEU A 674 2.64 -2.84 -27.02
C LEU A 674 1.94 -4.18 -27.13
#